data_6de1a45c69bfdffdd9b8f5866a30c3a4
#
_entry.id   6de1a45c69bfdffdd9b8f5866a30c3a4
#
_cell.length_a   1.000
_cell.length_b   1.000
_cell.length_c   1.000
_cell.angle_alpha   90.00
_cell.angle_beta   90.00
_cell.angle_gamma   90.00
#
_symmetry.space_group_name_H-M   'P 1'
#
loop_
_entity.id
_entity.type
_entity.pdbx_description
1 polymer ?
#
loop_
_entity_poly.entity_id
_entity_poly.type
_entity_poly.pdbx_seq_one_letter_code
_entity_poly.pdbx_strand_id
1 'polypeptide(L)'
;MRLASAFVVLAVATTHAAAAPPADIDAIRAAKRVDAVRITTPIVVDGVLDDEAWALAEPTSDFYQQQPAEFELATRRTEVRFLYDDEMLYVGAMLYEPEPERLITNELKRDFGGSSGDGFGLILDTFHDRRNAYGFITNPGGAQRDSLGYENGRRNDANWHGVWTVRTSVRGDGWSLEYAIPFKTLRFPDSAAQEWGLNMVRWARRANETSTWSPVPRQFSHYNVAYAGMLSGIAQAQPGRNLQLKPFVTGGVDRGSPNTPDRDADGGLDLKWGITSSLALDATWRTDFSQVEADEQQINLTRFSLFFPEKREFFLESPAAFQIGLLEDSNETARRELLPFFSRRIGLSARGQPIPVVGGLRLTGRAGRQTIGLMTMRTEDVEERPGDTFVATRVARELTSTVSASGFYFGRESSGTDPFNRVIGSELRLRPARTLEVEAFAMHSSTANQAGGWAGRTGVRLDGARHRMRAGYVHVDDAFRHDLGFVRRRGIGTLFSRYTRAIRPTGPSRVKEYTIGGQYEATANDRWDRSLTRVGGLTFGTFFNNTAEVRAWANSTYENLDESFPVGPVLAVPAGVYRYEDAGVAFDSNKSAALSGGFELSGGEFWTGRQRTATANMRLRFSANVAASATLARSVVDLPEGSFTADLIGLRLDWSFSPRMFLNSFVQYNGELDTWLSNVRYNLIHRPLSDIYVVWNETRSPTLTRRALLLKYTHLLAF
;
A
#
# COMPACT_ATOMS: atom_id res chain seq x y z
N MET A 1 -5.33 -38.00 -29.38
CA MET A 1 -5.43 -38.86 -28.18
C MET A 1 -5.72 -37.90 -27.02
N ARG A 2 -6.96 -37.92 -26.55
CA ARG A 2 -7.49 -36.99 -25.55
C ARG A 2 -6.91 -37.33 -24.18
N LEU A 3 -6.09 -36.50 -23.60
CA LEU A 3 -5.73 -36.54 -22.17
C LEU A 3 -6.50 -35.44 -21.44
N ALA A 4 -7.67 -35.85 -20.95
CA ALA A 4 -8.39 -35.09 -19.92
C ALA A 4 -7.61 -35.25 -18.60
N SER A 5 -6.85 -34.27 -18.23
CA SER A 5 -6.24 -34.21 -16.90
C SER A 5 -7.30 -33.72 -15.90
N ALA A 6 -7.92 -34.69 -15.23
CA ALA A 6 -8.80 -34.44 -14.11
C ALA A 6 -7.98 -33.85 -12.95
N PHE A 7 -8.23 -32.59 -12.62
CA PHE A 7 -7.78 -31.99 -11.36
C PHE A 7 -8.59 -32.60 -10.22
N VAL A 8 -8.01 -33.53 -9.49
CA VAL A 8 -8.52 -34.00 -8.21
C VAL A 8 -8.23 -32.88 -7.19
N VAL A 9 -9.25 -32.10 -6.88
CA VAL A 9 -9.24 -31.24 -5.69
C VAL A 9 -9.30 -32.18 -4.48
N LEU A 10 -8.16 -32.56 -3.95
CA LEU A 10 -8.07 -33.29 -2.69
C LEU A 10 -8.41 -32.35 -1.55
N ALA A 11 -9.69 -32.23 -1.22
CA ALA A 11 -10.15 -31.60 0.01
C ALA A 11 -9.74 -32.50 1.18
N VAL A 12 -8.51 -32.36 1.67
CA VAL A 12 -8.10 -32.96 2.94
C VAL A 12 -8.71 -32.12 4.05
N ALA A 13 -9.94 -32.41 4.40
CA ALA A 13 -10.56 -31.98 5.63
C ALA A 13 -9.92 -32.76 6.80
N THR A 14 -8.71 -32.41 7.19
CA THR A 14 -8.18 -32.84 8.47
C THR A 14 -8.74 -31.88 9.52
N THR A 15 -9.83 -32.28 10.15
CA THR A 15 -10.26 -31.73 11.44
C THR A 15 -9.22 -32.09 12.51
N HIS A 16 -8.15 -31.27 12.59
CA HIS A 16 -7.35 -31.27 13.80
C HIS A 16 -7.96 -30.24 14.71
N ALA A 17 -8.44 -30.69 15.87
CA ALA A 17 -8.85 -29.84 16.97
C ALA A 17 -7.74 -28.79 17.22
N ALA A 18 -8.05 -27.53 16.95
CA ALA A 18 -7.24 -26.44 17.47
C ALA A 18 -7.27 -26.57 19.00
N ALA A 19 -6.12 -26.46 19.66
CA ALA A 19 -6.10 -26.29 21.11
C ALA A 19 -7.09 -25.19 21.47
N ALA A 20 -7.98 -25.44 22.43
CA ALA A 20 -8.94 -24.46 22.90
C ALA A 20 -8.18 -23.17 23.26
N PRO A 21 -8.66 -21.99 22.88
CA PRO A 21 -8.03 -20.74 23.31
C PRO A 21 -8.03 -20.70 24.83
N PRO A 22 -6.92 -20.28 25.48
CA PRO A 22 -6.91 -20.05 26.90
C PRO A 22 -7.93 -18.97 27.22
N ALA A 23 -8.72 -19.14 28.30
CA ALA A 23 -9.75 -18.24 28.78
C ALA A 23 -10.62 -17.63 27.65
N ASP A 24 -11.89 -17.56 27.84
CA ASP A 24 -12.87 -17.11 26.84
C ASP A 24 -12.48 -15.75 26.20
N ILE A 25 -11.69 -15.81 25.13
CA ILE A 25 -11.19 -14.61 24.40
C ILE A 25 -12.36 -13.77 23.89
N ASP A 26 -13.49 -14.38 23.57
CA ASP A 26 -14.67 -13.65 23.13
C ASP A 26 -15.34 -12.92 24.30
N ALA A 27 -15.32 -13.49 25.51
CA ALA A 27 -15.75 -12.78 26.71
C ALA A 27 -14.81 -11.60 27.04
N ILE A 28 -13.49 -11.76 26.89
CA ILE A 28 -12.53 -10.67 27.05
C ILE A 28 -12.83 -9.54 26.06
N ARG A 29 -13.07 -9.83 24.78
CA ARG A 29 -13.41 -8.83 23.78
C ARG A 29 -14.72 -8.10 24.10
N ALA A 30 -15.73 -8.83 24.53
CA ALA A 30 -17.02 -8.26 24.90
C ALA A 30 -16.92 -7.32 26.12
N ALA A 31 -15.97 -7.57 27.02
CA ALA A 31 -15.70 -6.73 28.19
C ALA A 31 -14.84 -5.49 27.88
N LYS A 32 -14.22 -5.40 26.68
CA LYS A 32 -13.38 -4.26 26.29
C LYS A 32 -14.24 -3.04 25.98
N ARG A 33 -14.48 -2.21 27.00
CA ARG A 33 -15.21 -0.96 26.92
C ARG A 33 -14.45 0.12 27.69
N VAL A 34 -14.49 1.35 27.19
CA VAL A 34 -13.94 2.53 27.85
C VAL A 34 -14.82 3.75 27.50
N ASP A 35 -15.03 4.63 28.47
CA ASP A 35 -15.75 5.87 28.29
C ASP A 35 -14.79 7.06 28.15
N ALA A 36 -15.08 7.94 27.19
CA ALA A 36 -14.44 9.24 27.12
C ALA A 36 -15.15 10.20 28.09
N VAL A 37 -14.36 10.98 28.82
CA VAL A 37 -14.87 11.94 29.80
C VAL A 37 -14.84 13.34 29.20
N ARG A 38 -15.98 14.06 29.32
CA ARG A 38 -16.07 15.44 28.82
C ARG A 38 -15.30 16.37 29.76
N ILE A 39 -14.54 17.26 29.17
CA ILE A 39 -13.79 18.33 29.85
C ILE A 39 -14.23 19.69 29.37
N THR A 40 -14.02 20.71 30.23
CA THR A 40 -14.28 22.12 29.94
C THR A 40 -13.01 22.95 29.85
N THR A 41 -11.89 22.42 30.38
CA THR A 41 -10.59 23.04 30.32
C THR A 41 -9.76 22.33 29.22
N PRO A 42 -9.25 23.04 28.23
CA PRO A 42 -8.43 22.46 27.17
C PRO A 42 -7.16 21.77 27.73
N ILE A 43 -6.74 20.68 27.10
CA ILE A 43 -5.48 19.99 27.36
C ILE A 43 -4.35 20.74 26.63
N VAL A 44 -3.22 20.89 27.32
CA VAL A 44 -1.96 21.37 26.73
C VAL A 44 -1.23 20.17 26.14
N VAL A 45 -1.33 19.98 24.84
CA VAL A 45 -0.74 18.83 24.14
C VAL A 45 0.78 19.00 24.06
N ASP A 46 1.52 18.52 25.05
CA ASP A 46 2.98 18.61 25.14
C ASP A 46 3.66 17.23 25.28
N GLY A 47 2.87 16.17 25.47
CA GLY A 47 3.31 14.78 25.63
C GLY A 47 3.46 14.34 27.08
N VAL A 48 3.12 15.19 28.05
CA VAL A 48 3.19 14.93 29.50
C VAL A 48 1.79 14.89 30.07
N LEU A 49 1.40 13.78 30.72
CA LEU A 49 0.06 13.56 31.27
C LEU A 49 -0.07 14.19 32.69
N ASP A 50 0.25 15.48 32.83
CA ASP A 50 0.24 16.19 34.11
C ASP A 50 -0.91 17.22 34.24
N ASP A 51 -1.67 17.47 33.17
CA ASP A 51 -2.92 18.23 33.27
C ASP A 51 -3.90 17.53 34.22
N GLU A 52 -4.50 18.30 35.15
CA GLU A 52 -5.47 17.78 36.12
C GLU A 52 -6.66 17.06 35.48
N ALA A 53 -7.02 17.43 34.25
CA ALA A 53 -8.10 16.81 33.51
C ALA A 53 -7.86 15.33 33.23
N TRP A 54 -6.61 14.87 33.09
CA TRP A 54 -6.33 13.45 32.91
C TRP A 54 -6.72 12.57 34.10
N ALA A 55 -6.77 13.13 35.30
CA ALA A 55 -7.22 12.43 36.50
C ALA A 55 -8.75 12.16 36.52
N LEU A 56 -9.53 12.84 35.68
CA LEU A 56 -10.98 12.62 35.58
C LEU A 56 -11.34 11.31 34.86
N ALA A 57 -10.46 10.80 34.03
CA ALA A 57 -10.69 9.60 33.24
C ALA A 57 -9.97 8.39 33.87
N GLU A 58 -10.72 7.31 34.07
CA GLU A 58 -10.12 6.02 34.48
C GLU A 58 -9.27 5.43 33.36
N PRO A 59 -8.05 4.98 33.63
CA PRO A 59 -7.19 4.39 32.63
C PRO A 59 -7.70 3.00 32.24
N THR A 60 -7.76 2.75 30.92
CA THR A 60 -7.91 1.38 30.42
C THR A 60 -6.55 0.75 30.17
N SER A 61 -6.43 -0.55 30.45
CA SER A 61 -5.18 -1.32 30.35
C SER A 61 -5.45 -2.74 29.81
N ASP A 62 -4.62 -3.70 30.18
CA ASP A 62 -4.74 -5.13 29.81
C ASP A 62 -4.70 -5.36 28.30
N PHE A 63 -3.55 -5.06 27.72
CA PHE A 63 -3.24 -5.41 26.34
C PHE A 63 -2.88 -6.89 26.24
N TYR A 64 -3.20 -7.50 25.11
CA TYR A 64 -2.94 -8.91 24.82
C TYR A 64 -2.00 -9.03 23.62
N GLN A 65 -1.04 -9.94 23.73
CA GLN A 65 -0.09 -10.18 22.67
C GLN A 65 -0.78 -10.74 21.42
N GLN A 66 -0.52 -10.11 20.30
CA GLN A 66 -0.74 -10.70 18.99
C GLN A 66 0.50 -11.53 18.58
N GLN A 67 1.67 -11.10 19.04
CA GLN A 67 2.97 -11.74 18.82
C GLN A 67 3.90 -11.43 20.01
N PRO A 68 4.79 -12.35 20.42
CA PRO A 68 4.99 -13.70 19.91
C PRO A 68 3.99 -14.73 20.48
N ALA A 69 3.48 -14.53 21.70
CA ALA A 69 2.59 -15.44 22.43
C ALA A 69 1.13 -14.98 22.25
N GLU A 70 0.45 -15.54 21.24
CA GLU A 70 -0.90 -15.11 20.87
C GLU A 70 -1.89 -15.25 22.03
N PHE A 71 -2.59 -14.14 22.35
CA PHE A 71 -3.59 -14.00 23.42
C PHE A 71 -3.07 -14.03 24.84
N GLU A 72 -1.77 -14.13 25.08
CA GLU A 72 -1.17 -13.91 26.39
C GLU A 72 -1.23 -12.42 26.76
N LEU A 73 -1.22 -12.10 28.06
CA LEU A 73 -1.10 -10.71 28.49
C LEU A 73 0.20 -10.07 27.98
N ALA A 74 0.14 -8.81 27.66
CA ALA A 74 1.32 -8.03 27.24
C ALA A 74 2.36 -8.00 28.36
N THR A 75 3.64 -8.15 28.00
CA THR A 75 4.75 -8.09 28.96
C THR A 75 5.07 -6.65 29.38
N ARG A 76 4.55 -5.67 28.66
CA ARG A 76 4.75 -4.24 28.90
C ARG A 76 3.41 -3.58 29.18
N ARG A 77 3.27 -3.03 30.38
CA ARG A 77 2.07 -2.30 30.81
C ARG A 77 1.83 -1.08 29.94
N THR A 78 0.58 -0.85 29.57
CA THR A 78 0.11 0.34 28.85
C THR A 78 -1.17 0.81 29.51
N GLU A 79 -1.28 2.11 29.77
CA GLU A 79 -2.45 2.77 30.31
C GLU A 79 -2.89 3.85 29.35
N VAL A 80 -4.19 3.88 29.03
CA VAL A 80 -4.76 4.85 28.08
C VAL A 80 -6.00 5.50 28.67
N ARG A 81 -6.11 6.81 28.53
CA ARG A 81 -7.24 7.63 28.95
C ARG A 81 -7.85 8.36 27.78
N PHE A 82 -9.14 8.61 27.84
CA PHE A 82 -9.90 9.30 26.80
C PHE A 82 -10.65 10.50 27.39
N LEU A 83 -10.39 11.69 26.85
CA LEU A 83 -11.09 12.91 27.17
C LEU A 83 -11.62 13.54 25.90
N TYR A 84 -12.64 14.39 26.00
CA TYR A 84 -13.12 15.18 24.87
C TYR A 84 -13.70 16.51 25.32
N ASP A 85 -13.67 17.48 24.41
CA ASP A 85 -14.42 18.73 24.51
C ASP A 85 -15.38 18.88 23.30
N ASP A 86 -15.81 20.07 22.98
CA ASP A 86 -16.73 20.31 21.87
C ASP A 86 -16.08 20.11 20.48
N GLU A 87 -14.76 20.21 20.39
CA GLU A 87 -14.01 20.21 19.12
C GLU A 87 -13.09 19.00 18.94
N MET A 88 -12.57 18.44 20.04
CA MET A 88 -11.46 17.51 20.04
C MET A 88 -11.75 16.23 20.82
N LEU A 89 -11.22 15.12 20.31
CA LEU A 89 -10.96 13.91 21.09
C LEU A 89 -9.51 13.94 21.55
N TYR A 90 -9.26 13.83 22.85
CA TYR A 90 -7.93 13.70 23.44
C TYR A 90 -7.66 12.28 23.88
N VAL A 91 -6.46 11.77 23.61
CA VAL A 91 -6.03 10.44 24.05
C VAL A 91 -4.68 10.58 24.71
N GLY A 92 -4.62 10.29 25.99
CA GLY A 92 -3.40 10.23 26.77
C GLY A 92 -2.98 8.81 27.02
N ALA A 93 -1.74 8.45 26.69
CA ALA A 93 -1.25 7.09 26.95
C ALA A 93 0.11 7.11 27.66
N MET A 94 0.27 6.26 28.65
CA MET A 94 1.56 5.93 29.29
C MET A 94 1.94 4.51 28.91
N LEU A 95 3.10 4.37 28.30
CA LEU A 95 3.69 3.12 27.84
C LEU A 95 4.92 2.80 28.68
N TYR A 96 4.75 1.97 29.68
CA TYR A 96 5.82 1.59 30.59
C TYR A 96 6.90 0.77 29.90
N GLU A 97 8.15 1.12 30.14
CA GLU A 97 9.33 0.44 29.58
C GLU A 97 10.45 0.43 30.62
N PRO A 98 11.01 -0.75 30.96
CA PRO A 98 12.06 -0.83 31.96
C PRO A 98 13.38 -0.14 31.59
N GLU A 99 13.65 0.01 30.29
CA GLU A 99 14.89 0.63 29.75
C GLU A 99 14.51 1.70 28.70
N PRO A 100 13.91 2.85 29.11
CA PRO A 100 13.41 3.85 28.18
C PRO A 100 14.49 4.46 27.29
N GLU A 101 15.73 4.53 27.76
CA GLU A 101 16.90 5.01 27.02
C GLU A 101 17.23 4.12 25.80
N ARG A 102 16.66 2.93 25.73
CA ARG A 102 16.87 1.96 24.66
C ARG A 102 15.66 1.81 23.74
N LEU A 103 14.69 2.72 23.82
CA LEU A 103 13.57 2.78 22.89
C LEU A 103 14.06 2.89 21.45
N ILE A 104 13.39 2.18 20.55
CA ILE A 104 13.77 2.13 19.14
C ILE A 104 12.88 3.10 18.35
N THR A 105 13.43 4.29 18.06
CA THR A 105 12.83 5.28 17.17
C THR A 105 13.59 5.25 15.85
N ASN A 106 13.00 4.73 14.81
CA ASN A 106 13.68 4.52 13.53
C ASN A 106 13.62 5.73 12.61
N GLU A 107 12.58 6.53 12.69
CA GLU A 107 12.32 7.64 11.79
C GLU A 107 11.50 8.71 12.51
N LEU A 108 11.75 9.98 12.18
CA LEU A 108 10.91 11.12 12.60
C LEU A 108 10.02 11.63 11.47
N LYS A 109 10.22 11.14 10.26
CA LYS A 109 9.44 11.52 9.08
C LYS A 109 7.98 11.11 9.26
N ARG A 110 7.05 11.93 8.74
CA ARG A 110 5.65 11.55 8.58
C ARG A 110 5.54 10.27 7.73
N ASP A 111 4.56 9.44 8.03
CA ASP A 111 4.29 8.16 7.35
C ASP A 111 5.44 7.14 7.46
N PHE A 112 6.12 7.18 8.60
CA PHE A 112 7.19 6.24 8.93
C PHE A 112 6.74 4.76 8.87
N GLY A 113 7.69 3.85 8.73
CA GLY A 113 7.45 2.41 8.76
C GLY A 113 6.97 1.93 10.14
N GLY A 114 5.66 1.97 10.43
CA GLY A 114 5.04 1.82 11.74
C GLY A 114 5.37 0.54 12.52
N SER A 115 6.01 -0.46 11.92
CA SER A 115 6.30 -1.74 12.59
C SER A 115 7.78 -2.04 12.79
N SER A 116 8.68 -1.15 12.41
CA SER A 116 10.14 -1.35 12.55
C SER A 116 10.73 -0.79 13.85
N GLY A 117 10.01 0.11 14.53
CA GLY A 117 10.39 0.72 15.82
C GLY A 117 9.33 0.50 16.89
N ASP A 118 9.59 1.03 18.09
CA ASP A 118 8.58 1.16 19.13
C ASP A 118 7.49 2.12 18.68
N GLY A 119 6.25 1.90 19.12
CA GLY A 119 5.14 2.74 18.70
C GLY A 119 3.83 2.40 19.36
N PHE A 120 2.88 3.32 19.19
CA PHE A 120 1.51 3.19 19.63
C PHE A 120 0.56 3.59 18.50
N GLY A 121 -0.52 2.86 18.33
CA GLY A 121 -1.56 3.12 17.35
C GLY A 121 -2.94 3.07 17.95
N LEU A 122 -3.76 4.07 17.61
CA LEU A 122 -5.17 4.17 17.89
C LEU A 122 -5.95 3.81 16.65
N ILE A 123 -6.92 2.89 16.75
CA ILE A 123 -7.75 2.42 15.65
C ILE A 123 -9.21 2.67 16.01
N LEU A 124 -9.89 3.52 15.24
CA LEU A 124 -11.26 3.96 15.49
C LEU A 124 -12.20 3.57 14.34
N ASP A 125 -13.22 2.80 14.64
CA ASP A 125 -14.37 2.54 13.76
C ASP A 125 -15.52 3.47 14.20
N THR A 126 -15.51 4.67 13.65
CA THR A 126 -16.44 5.75 14.03
C THR A 126 -17.88 5.55 13.51
N PHE A 127 -18.08 4.66 12.54
CA PHE A 127 -19.41 4.26 12.07
C PHE A 127 -19.94 3.01 12.78
N HIS A 128 -19.11 2.37 13.60
CA HIS A 128 -19.37 1.09 14.25
C HIS A 128 -19.88 0.04 13.24
N ASP A 129 -19.32 0.08 12.03
CA ASP A 129 -19.69 -0.80 10.92
C ASP A 129 -18.91 -2.12 10.96
N ARG A 130 -17.93 -2.23 11.85
CA ARG A 130 -17.02 -3.37 12.04
C ARG A 130 -16.27 -3.76 10.78
N ARG A 131 -15.92 -2.77 9.94
CA ARG A 131 -15.28 -3.00 8.64
C ARG A 131 -14.22 -1.96 8.30
N ASN A 132 -14.47 -0.69 8.62
CA ASN A 132 -13.61 0.41 8.24
C ASN A 132 -13.13 1.13 9.48
N ALA A 133 -11.91 1.65 9.45
CA ALA A 133 -11.32 2.32 10.60
C ALA A 133 -10.37 3.43 10.20
N TYR A 134 -10.29 4.45 11.04
CA TYR A 134 -9.19 5.40 11.08
C TYR A 134 -8.05 4.83 11.91
N GLY A 135 -6.82 5.02 11.49
CA GLY A 135 -5.63 4.70 12.26
C GLY A 135 -4.76 5.93 12.48
N PHE A 136 -4.40 6.17 13.73
CA PHE A 136 -3.48 7.23 14.15
C PHE A 136 -2.32 6.59 14.90
N ILE A 137 -1.12 6.66 14.34
CA ILE A 137 0.05 5.95 14.84
C ILE A 137 1.17 6.94 15.12
N THR A 138 1.86 6.76 16.23
CA THR A 138 3.06 7.52 16.57
C THR A 138 4.16 6.62 17.10
N ASN A 139 5.38 7.15 17.15
CA ASN A 139 6.53 6.53 17.79
C ASN A 139 7.06 7.44 18.92
N PRO A 140 8.04 6.99 19.74
CA PRO A 140 8.57 7.81 20.84
C PRO A 140 9.16 9.16 20.41
N GLY A 141 9.50 9.36 19.14
CA GLY A 141 9.98 10.62 18.58
C GLY A 141 8.89 11.58 18.13
N GLY A 142 7.59 11.23 18.29
CA GLY A 142 6.46 12.08 17.91
C GLY A 142 6.19 12.12 16.40
N ALA A 143 6.73 11.20 15.61
CA ALA A 143 6.38 11.07 14.21
C ALA A 143 4.92 10.68 14.05
N GLN A 144 4.25 11.21 13.04
CA GLN A 144 2.86 10.94 12.72
C GLN A 144 2.74 9.97 11.56
N ARG A 145 1.82 9.01 11.68
CA ARG A 145 1.34 8.19 10.58
C ARG A 145 -0.16 8.02 10.73
N ASP A 146 -0.88 8.31 9.69
CA ASP A 146 -2.31 8.12 9.61
C ASP A 146 -2.69 7.23 8.42
N SER A 147 -3.85 6.61 8.49
CA SER A 147 -4.35 5.74 7.43
C SER A 147 -5.81 5.39 7.61
N LEU A 148 -6.43 4.92 6.52
CA LEU A 148 -7.75 4.32 6.54
C LEU A 148 -7.66 2.82 6.31
N GLY A 149 -8.14 2.03 7.26
CA GLY A 149 -8.34 0.59 7.10
C GLY A 149 -9.71 0.30 6.50
N TYR A 150 -9.76 -0.54 5.48
CA TYR A 150 -10.97 -1.00 4.83
C TYR A 150 -11.11 -2.51 4.92
N GLU A 151 -12.34 -3.00 4.88
CA GLU A 151 -12.63 -4.44 4.82
C GLU A 151 -11.92 -5.24 5.93
N ASN A 152 -11.98 -4.74 7.16
CA ASN A 152 -11.33 -5.36 8.32
C ASN A 152 -9.80 -5.42 8.20
N GLY A 153 -9.19 -4.36 7.69
CA GLY A 153 -7.75 -4.22 7.57
C GLY A 153 -7.12 -5.08 6.47
N ARG A 154 -7.93 -5.63 5.58
CA ARG A 154 -7.42 -6.29 4.36
C ARG A 154 -6.85 -5.29 3.37
N ARG A 155 -7.32 -4.05 3.44
CA ARG A 155 -6.84 -2.91 2.68
C ARG A 155 -6.48 -1.80 3.65
N ASN A 156 -5.36 -1.16 3.43
CA ASN A 156 -4.92 -0.01 4.19
C ASN A 156 -4.50 1.09 3.21
N ASP A 157 -5.14 2.25 3.32
CA ASP A 157 -4.79 3.45 2.60
C ASP A 157 -3.94 4.33 3.50
N ALA A 158 -2.63 4.24 3.33
CA ALA A 158 -1.65 5.03 4.06
C ALA A 158 -1.44 6.42 3.45
N ASN A 159 -2.13 6.76 2.36
CA ASN A 159 -2.05 8.07 1.72
C ASN A 159 -3.18 9.00 2.19
N TRP A 160 -4.09 8.50 3.03
CA TRP A 160 -5.03 9.36 3.71
C TRP A 160 -4.33 10.17 4.79
N HIS A 161 -4.53 11.47 4.77
CA HIS A 161 -3.95 12.40 5.73
C HIS A 161 -5.02 13.16 6.49
N GLY A 162 -5.02 12.99 7.81
CA GLY A 162 -5.88 13.72 8.74
C GLY A 162 -5.16 14.94 9.34
N VAL A 163 -5.95 15.92 9.77
CA VAL A 163 -5.44 17.02 10.62
C VAL A 163 -5.56 16.58 12.07
N TRP A 164 -4.45 16.27 12.71
CA TRP A 164 -4.38 15.90 14.13
C TRP A 164 -3.02 16.27 14.70
N THR A 165 -2.91 16.28 16.01
CA THR A 165 -1.67 16.61 16.70
C THR A 165 -1.26 15.47 17.61
N VAL A 166 0.02 15.22 17.73
CA VAL A 166 0.62 14.35 18.74
C VAL A 166 1.86 15.00 19.32
N ARG A 167 2.07 14.77 20.61
CA ARG A 167 3.32 15.01 21.31
C ARG A 167 3.66 13.80 22.14
N THR A 168 4.94 13.60 22.33
CA THR A 168 5.49 12.47 23.08
C THR A 168 6.57 12.95 24.01
N SER A 169 6.70 12.29 25.16
CA SER A 169 7.76 12.54 26.14
C SER A 169 8.37 11.23 26.62
N VAL A 170 9.69 11.11 26.57
CA VAL A 170 10.39 9.95 27.15
C VAL A 170 10.71 10.23 28.61
N ARG A 171 10.34 9.30 29.48
CA ARG A 171 10.43 9.42 30.93
C ARG A 171 11.29 8.27 31.50
N GLY A 172 11.61 8.35 32.80
CA GLY A 172 12.43 7.32 33.46
C GLY A 172 11.76 5.94 33.59
N ASP A 173 10.43 5.88 33.44
CA ASP A 173 9.60 4.67 33.56
C ASP A 173 8.97 4.23 32.22
N GLY A 174 9.26 4.93 31.11
CA GLY A 174 8.72 4.64 29.81
C GLY A 174 8.62 5.87 28.92
N TRP A 175 7.54 5.96 28.16
CA TRP A 175 7.22 7.13 27.38
C TRP A 175 5.71 7.39 27.37
N SER A 176 5.35 8.65 27.31
CA SER A 176 3.96 9.09 27.25
C SER A 176 3.67 9.77 25.91
N LEU A 177 2.40 9.85 25.58
CA LEU A 177 1.89 10.55 24.40
C LEU A 177 0.57 11.23 24.71
N GLU A 178 0.29 12.28 23.98
CA GLU A 178 -1.00 12.93 23.91
C GLU A 178 -1.40 13.11 22.44
N TYR A 179 -2.59 12.62 22.08
CA TYR A 179 -3.25 12.93 20.83
C TYR A 179 -4.32 13.98 21.04
N ALA A 180 -4.43 14.93 20.10
CA ALA A 180 -5.57 15.78 19.92
C ALA A 180 -6.10 15.59 18.49
N ILE A 181 -7.28 15.00 18.37
CA ILE A 181 -7.90 14.64 17.11
C ILE A 181 -9.19 15.49 16.96
N PRO A 182 -9.22 16.51 16.09
CA PRO A 182 -10.42 17.28 15.85
C PRO A 182 -11.56 16.39 15.35
N PHE A 183 -12.77 16.56 15.86
CA PHE A 183 -13.94 15.84 15.37
C PHE A 183 -14.19 16.08 13.87
N LYS A 184 -13.82 17.25 13.36
CA LYS A 184 -13.86 17.54 11.93
C LYS A 184 -12.89 16.70 11.08
N THR A 185 -11.91 16.04 11.67
CA THR A 185 -11.01 15.09 10.97
C THR A 185 -11.68 13.73 10.78
N LEU A 186 -12.61 13.40 11.66
CA LEU A 186 -13.33 12.14 11.69
C LEU A 186 -14.69 12.28 10.99
N ARG A 187 -15.15 11.19 10.41
CA ARG A 187 -16.51 11.07 9.91
C ARG A 187 -17.25 10.05 10.76
N PHE A 188 -18.41 10.42 11.24
CA PHE A 188 -19.24 9.60 12.10
C PHE A 188 -20.73 9.95 11.92
N PRO A 189 -21.67 9.08 12.33
CA PRO A 189 -23.11 9.39 12.26
C PRO A 189 -23.47 10.61 13.09
N ASP A 190 -24.41 11.40 12.61
CA ASP A 190 -25.01 12.50 13.39
C ASP A 190 -25.98 11.90 14.41
N SER A 191 -25.47 11.59 15.59
CA SER A 191 -26.24 11.06 16.72
C SER A 191 -25.84 11.76 18.02
N ALA A 192 -26.81 11.92 18.93
CA ALA A 192 -26.60 12.62 20.20
C ALA A 192 -25.53 11.97 21.10
N ALA A 193 -25.37 10.66 21.00
CA ALA A 193 -24.31 9.89 21.67
C ALA A 193 -23.62 9.02 20.64
N GLN A 194 -22.29 8.93 20.74
CA GLN A 194 -21.46 8.14 19.86
C GLN A 194 -21.02 6.85 20.55
N GLU A 195 -21.09 5.75 19.82
CA GLU A 195 -20.48 4.48 20.18
C GLU A 195 -19.56 4.05 19.04
N TRP A 196 -18.25 4.08 19.28
CA TRP A 196 -17.24 3.77 18.27
C TRP A 196 -16.54 2.44 18.58
N GLY A 197 -16.26 1.66 17.54
CA GLY A 197 -15.34 0.55 17.68
C GLY A 197 -13.94 1.09 17.96
N LEU A 198 -13.29 0.54 18.99
CA LEU A 198 -11.95 0.94 19.42
C LEU A 198 -11.03 -0.25 19.47
N ASN A 199 -9.84 -0.10 18.90
CA ASN A 199 -8.69 -0.91 19.28
C ASN A 199 -7.45 -0.04 19.41
N MET A 200 -6.47 -0.53 20.12
CA MET A 200 -5.18 0.10 20.29
C MET A 200 -4.10 -0.96 20.10
N VAL A 201 -2.99 -0.58 19.51
CA VAL A 201 -1.86 -1.47 19.26
C VAL A 201 -0.59 -0.85 19.80
N ARG A 202 0.23 -1.65 20.49
CA ARG A 202 1.57 -1.30 20.92
C ARG A 202 2.60 -2.20 20.25
N TRP A 203 3.63 -1.61 19.75
CA TRP A 203 4.85 -2.29 19.29
C TRP A 203 5.95 -2.05 20.31
N ALA A 204 6.40 -3.11 21.00
CA ALA A 204 7.55 -3.12 21.92
C ALA A 204 8.66 -3.96 21.27
N ARG A 205 9.48 -3.34 20.43
CA ARG A 205 10.38 -4.06 19.51
C ARG A 205 11.54 -4.75 20.17
N ARG A 206 12.02 -4.25 21.29
CA ARG A 206 13.03 -4.94 22.10
C ARG A 206 12.51 -6.26 22.69
N ALA A 207 11.25 -6.30 23.07
CA ALA A 207 10.57 -7.52 23.49
C ALA A 207 10.13 -8.40 22.30
N ASN A 208 10.29 -7.94 21.06
CA ASN A 208 9.70 -8.52 19.85
C ASN A 208 8.18 -8.71 19.97
N GLU A 209 7.53 -7.84 20.73
CA GLU A 209 6.13 -7.93 21.07
C GLU A 209 5.29 -6.96 20.22
N THR A 210 4.14 -7.45 19.80
CA THR A 210 3.02 -6.64 19.32
C THR A 210 1.82 -7.03 20.14
N SER A 211 1.21 -6.08 20.82
CA SER A 211 0.04 -6.28 21.65
C SER A 211 -1.11 -5.37 21.23
N THR A 212 -2.35 -5.85 21.41
CA THR A 212 -3.58 -5.11 21.13
C THR A 212 -4.46 -5.08 22.36
N TRP A 213 -5.17 -3.97 22.56
CA TRP A 213 -6.07 -3.80 23.70
C TRP A 213 -7.24 -4.78 23.66
N SER A 214 -7.95 -4.84 22.54
CA SER A 214 -8.88 -5.93 22.27
C SER A 214 -8.16 -7.00 21.44
N PRO A 215 -8.14 -8.27 21.89
CA PRO A 215 -7.31 -9.31 21.28
C PRO A 215 -7.65 -9.56 19.80
N VAL A 216 -6.66 -9.43 18.90
CA VAL A 216 -6.77 -9.72 17.46
C VAL A 216 -5.94 -10.96 17.13
N PRO A 217 -6.51 -11.97 16.44
CA PRO A 217 -5.73 -13.13 16.02
C PRO A 217 -4.58 -12.73 15.08
N ARG A 218 -3.41 -13.39 15.23
CA ARG A 218 -2.15 -13.01 14.56
C ARG A 218 -2.19 -13.03 13.04
N GLN A 219 -3.11 -13.77 12.43
CA GLN A 219 -3.29 -13.80 10.98
C GLN A 219 -4.01 -12.56 10.43
N PHE A 220 -4.60 -11.74 11.28
CA PHE A 220 -5.32 -10.54 10.89
C PHE A 220 -4.52 -9.27 11.23
N SER A 221 -4.76 -8.22 10.48
CA SER A 221 -4.25 -6.88 10.76
C SER A 221 -4.88 -6.33 12.05
N HIS A 222 -4.15 -5.49 12.78
CA HIS A 222 -4.70 -4.70 13.90
C HIS A 222 -5.81 -3.73 13.48
N TYR A 223 -5.97 -3.45 12.17
CA TYR A 223 -7.13 -2.76 11.60
C TYR A 223 -8.38 -3.65 11.46
N ASN A 224 -8.35 -4.88 11.89
CA ASN A 224 -9.53 -5.74 11.86
C ASN A 224 -10.48 -5.39 13.01
N VAL A 225 -11.32 -4.38 12.76
CA VAL A 225 -12.28 -3.84 13.75
C VAL A 225 -13.47 -4.76 14.04
N ALA A 226 -13.58 -5.90 13.35
CA ALA A 226 -14.51 -6.95 13.79
C ALA A 226 -14.16 -7.53 15.17
N TYR A 227 -12.93 -7.30 15.63
CA TYR A 227 -12.43 -7.67 16.97
C TYR A 227 -12.30 -6.46 17.90
N ALA A 228 -12.74 -5.27 17.49
CA ALA A 228 -12.66 -4.07 18.32
C ALA A 228 -13.53 -4.15 19.55
N GLY A 229 -13.06 -3.55 20.63
CA GLY A 229 -13.88 -3.19 21.79
C GLY A 229 -14.67 -1.91 21.49
N MET A 230 -15.09 -1.18 22.54
CA MET A 230 -15.97 -0.02 22.39
C MET A 230 -15.42 1.21 23.12
N LEU A 231 -15.49 2.36 22.45
CA LEU A 231 -15.36 3.69 23.03
C LEU A 231 -16.77 4.33 23.07
N SER A 232 -17.20 4.71 24.25
CA SER A 232 -18.48 5.38 24.53
C SER A 232 -18.27 6.68 25.32
N GLY A 233 -19.36 7.30 25.77
CA GLY A 233 -19.30 8.52 26.58
C GLY A 233 -19.20 9.83 25.78
N ILE A 234 -18.94 9.79 24.48
CA ILE A 234 -18.88 10.98 23.63
C ILE A 234 -20.31 11.43 23.31
N ALA A 235 -20.67 12.63 23.75
CA ALA A 235 -22.00 13.22 23.51
C ALA A 235 -21.85 14.57 22.81
N GLN A 236 -22.82 14.87 21.94
CA GLN A 236 -22.93 16.16 21.23
C GLN A 236 -21.73 16.52 20.34
N ALA A 237 -20.88 15.55 19.99
CA ALA A 237 -19.83 15.76 19.00
C ALA A 237 -20.43 16.12 17.65
N GLN A 238 -19.94 17.19 17.04
CA GLN A 238 -20.43 17.63 15.74
C GLN A 238 -19.41 17.29 14.64
N PRO A 239 -19.82 16.54 13.60
CA PRO A 239 -19.00 16.40 12.41
C PRO A 239 -18.87 17.79 11.77
N GLY A 240 -17.67 18.28 11.59
CA GLY A 240 -17.41 19.56 10.93
C GLY A 240 -17.92 19.59 9.49
N ARG A 241 -18.02 20.80 8.89
CA ARG A 241 -18.38 20.98 7.46
C ARG A 241 -17.37 20.36 6.50
N ASN A 242 -16.17 19.99 6.99
CA ASN A 242 -15.13 19.30 6.24
C ASN A 242 -14.82 19.93 4.86
N LEU A 243 -14.83 21.26 4.79
CA LEU A 243 -14.41 21.99 3.60
C LEU A 243 -12.92 22.33 3.73
N GLN A 244 -12.13 21.86 2.80
CA GLN A 244 -10.70 22.11 2.72
C GLN A 244 -10.38 22.69 1.35
N LEU A 245 -9.60 23.77 1.33
CA LEU A 245 -9.05 24.37 0.14
C LEU A 245 -7.52 24.34 0.25
N LYS A 246 -6.84 23.81 -0.75
CA LYS A 246 -5.38 23.67 -0.79
C LYS A 246 -4.83 24.33 -2.06
N PRO A 247 -4.72 25.67 -2.10
CA PRO A 247 -4.00 26.33 -3.19
C PRO A 247 -2.52 25.95 -3.16
N PHE A 248 -1.92 25.87 -4.32
CA PHE A 248 -0.48 25.71 -4.48
C PHE A 248 0.07 26.59 -5.58
N VAL A 249 1.35 26.92 -5.46
CA VAL A 249 2.14 27.54 -6.51
C VAL A 249 3.46 26.80 -6.66
N THR A 250 3.89 26.66 -7.91
CA THR A 250 5.18 26.07 -8.25
C THR A 250 5.97 27.03 -9.13
N GLY A 251 7.29 27.00 -8.99
CA GLY A 251 8.16 27.70 -9.89
C GLY A 251 9.43 26.88 -10.11
N GLY A 252 9.86 26.75 -11.35
CA GLY A 252 10.96 25.88 -11.69
C GLY A 252 11.88 26.44 -12.76
N VAL A 253 13.08 25.88 -12.80
CA VAL A 253 14.04 26.08 -13.89
C VAL A 253 14.50 24.72 -14.33
N ASP A 254 14.26 24.38 -15.58
CA ASP A 254 14.75 23.17 -16.24
C ASP A 254 15.83 23.53 -17.26
N ARG A 255 16.91 22.77 -17.27
CA ARG A 255 17.98 22.88 -18.25
C ARG A 255 18.21 21.52 -18.89
N GLY A 256 17.72 21.37 -20.11
CA GLY A 256 18.02 20.23 -20.97
C GLY A 256 19.20 20.48 -21.91
N SER A 257 19.37 19.64 -22.93
CA SER A 257 20.30 19.88 -24.04
C SER A 257 19.49 20.29 -25.30
N PRO A 258 19.82 21.38 -25.99
CA PRO A 258 20.85 22.36 -25.70
C PRO A 258 20.52 23.28 -24.54
N ASN A 259 21.50 23.73 -23.83
CA ASN A 259 21.57 24.33 -22.49
C ASN A 259 20.75 25.61 -22.25
N THR A 260 19.62 25.78 -22.92
CA THR A 260 18.67 26.88 -22.71
C THR A 260 17.82 26.62 -21.49
N PRO A 261 17.85 27.50 -20.48
CA PRO A 261 16.99 27.33 -19.30
C PRO A 261 15.53 27.58 -19.72
N ASP A 262 14.70 26.59 -19.49
CA ASP A 262 13.25 26.73 -19.51
C ASP A 262 12.78 27.11 -18.10
N ARG A 263 11.97 28.15 -18.00
CA ARG A 263 11.40 28.62 -16.75
C ARG A 263 9.92 28.39 -16.79
N ASP A 264 9.46 27.62 -15.83
CA ASP A 264 8.05 27.31 -15.66
C ASP A 264 7.54 27.83 -14.33
N ALA A 265 6.34 28.38 -14.35
CA ALA A 265 5.62 28.77 -13.14
C ALA A 265 4.16 28.37 -13.32
N ASP A 266 3.66 27.61 -12.39
CA ASP A 266 2.30 27.11 -12.39
C ASP A 266 1.63 27.27 -11.05
N GLY A 267 0.30 27.18 -10.99
CA GLY A 267 -0.46 27.22 -9.79
C GLY A 267 -1.78 26.52 -9.97
N GLY A 268 -2.25 25.92 -8.92
CA GLY A 268 -3.50 25.16 -8.92
C GLY A 268 -4.21 25.20 -7.60
N LEU A 269 -5.30 24.49 -7.54
CA LEU A 269 -6.19 24.45 -6.38
C LEU A 269 -6.79 23.05 -6.23
N ASP A 270 -6.64 22.49 -5.05
CA ASP A 270 -7.38 21.30 -4.63
C ASP A 270 -8.47 21.73 -3.64
N LEU A 271 -9.67 21.19 -3.82
CA LEU A 271 -10.81 21.36 -2.94
C LEU A 271 -11.27 19.99 -2.47
N LYS A 272 -11.53 19.87 -1.19
CA LYS A 272 -12.15 18.69 -0.59
C LYS A 272 -13.35 19.13 0.24
N TRP A 273 -14.50 18.55 -0.05
CA TRP A 273 -15.75 18.88 0.61
C TRP A 273 -16.47 17.61 1.05
N GLY A 274 -16.69 17.49 2.37
CA GLY A 274 -17.57 16.48 2.93
C GLY A 274 -19.03 16.86 2.71
N ILE A 275 -19.65 16.38 1.62
CA ILE A 275 -21.06 16.63 1.32
C ILE A 275 -21.96 16.07 2.42
N THR A 276 -21.62 14.89 2.91
CA THR A 276 -22.23 14.28 4.11
C THR A 276 -21.13 13.74 5.01
N SER A 277 -21.48 13.26 6.19
CA SER A 277 -20.53 12.58 7.07
C SER A 277 -19.80 11.37 6.42
N SER A 278 -20.34 10.81 5.33
CA SER A 278 -19.81 9.62 4.68
C SER A 278 -19.51 9.76 3.19
N LEU A 279 -19.77 10.92 2.59
CA LEU A 279 -19.56 11.18 1.16
C LEU A 279 -18.73 12.45 0.96
N ALA A 280 -17.62 12.38 0.23
CA ALA A 280 -16.74 13.49 -0.08
C ALA A 280 -16.68 13.77 -1.57
N LEU A 281 -16.66 15.05 -1.91
CA LEU A 281 -16.32 15.58 -3.22
C LEU A 281 -14.91 16.16 -3.16
N ASP A 282 -14.05 15.69 -4.03
CA ASP A 282 -12.73 16.27 -4.28
C ASP A 282 -12.76 16.90 -5.67
N ALA A 283 -12.23 18.09 -5.80
CA ALA A 283 -12.03 18.78 -7.05
C ALA A 283 -10.57 19.23 -7.17
N THR A 284 -10.02 19.15 -8.35
CA THR A 284 -8.67 19.62 -8.61
C THR A 284 -8.64 20.44 -9.89
N TRP A 285 -7.93 21.53 -9.85
CA TRP A 285 -7.64 22.37 -11.02
C TRP A 285 -6.14 22.51 -11.16
N ARG A 286 -5.61 22.15 -12.35
CA ARG A 286 -4.17 22.05 -12.63
C ARG A 286 -3.46 21.16 -11.64
N THR A 287 -3.85 19.86 -11.66
CA THR A 287 -3.30 18.85 -10.72
C THR A 287 -1.79 18.86 -10.72
N ASP A 288 -1.19 19.07 -9.55
CA ASP A 288 0.25 19.13 -9.41
C ASP A 288 0.90 17.73 -9.46
N PHE A 289 1.86 17.61 -10.38
CA PHE A 289 2.70 16.43 -10.50
C PHE A 289 4.15 16.66 -10.05
N SER A 290 4.48 17.87 -9.63
CA SER A 290 5.84 18.31 -9.32
C SER A 290 6.43 17.70 -8.05
N GLN A 291 5.60 17.16 -7.17
CA GLN A 291 6.04 16.50 -5.92
C GLN A 291 6.45 15.04 -6.13
N VAL A 292 6.12 14.47 -7.26
CA VAL A 292 6.31 13.05 -7.49
C VAL A 292 7.80 12.74 -7.49
N GLU A 293 8.24 11.89 -6.59
CA GLU A 293 9.57 11.30 -6.67
C GLU A 293 9.74 10.68 -8.05
N ALA A 294 10.88 10.95 -8.69
CA ALA A 294 11.23 10.26 -9.91
C ALA A 294 11.10 8.74 -9.71
N ASP A 295 10.58 8.05 -10.71
CA ASP A 295 10.51 6.59 -10.63
C ASP A 295 11.93 6.04 -10.57
N GLU A 296 12.17 5.18 -9.59
CA GLU A 296 13.44 4.44 -9.50
C GLU A 296 13.58 3.57 -10.75
N GLN A 297 14.74 3.64 -11.37
CA GLN A 297 15.02 2.79 -12.51
C GLN A 297 15.05 1.33 -12.06
N GLN A 298 14.63 0.43 -12.93
CA GLN A 298 14.59 -1.01 -12.72
C GLN A 298 15.25 -1.71 -13.90
N ILE A 299 15.97 -2.79 -13.63
CA ILE A 299 16.47 -3.70 -14.67
C ILE A 299 15.27 -4.52 -15.17
N ASN A 300 15.01 -4.48 -16.47
CA ASN A 300 13.96 -5.27 -17.10
C ASN A 300 14.55 -6.35 -18.02
N LEU A 301 14.64 -7.55 -17.52
CA LEU A 301 15.08 -8.73 -18.26
C LEU A 301 13.89 -9.57 -18.80
N THR A 302 12.68 -9.00 -18.73
CA THR A 302 11.46 -9.67 -19.22
C THR A 302 10.95 -9.00 -20.50
N ARG A 303 10.17 -9.73 -21.28
CA ARG A 303 9.49 -9.20 -22.48
C ARG A 303 8.31 -8.25 -22.19
N PHE A 304 8.03 -7.99 -20.94
CA PHE A 304 6.86 -7.23 -20.52
C PHE A 304 7.22 -5.83 -20.03
N SER A 305 6.32 -4.89 -20.24
CA SER A 305 6.46 -3.54 -19.69
C SER A 305 6.53 -3.55 -18.16
N LEU A 306 7.38 -2.72 -17.60
CA LEU A 306 7.45 -2.50 -16.16
C LEU A 306 6.15 -1.89 -15.63
N PHE A 307 5.77 -2.31 -14.45
CA PHE A 307 4.64 -1.76 -13.72
C PHE A 307 5.16 -0.74 -12.69
N PHE A 308 4.70 0.51 -12.78
CA PHE A 308 4.98 1.56 -11.81
C PHE A 308 3.70 1.92 -11.06
N PRO A 309 3.71 1.94 -9.72
CA PRO A 309 2.53 2.31 -8.93
C PRO A 309 2.15 3.79 -9.12
N GLU A 310 0.91 4.14 -8.80
CA GLU A 310 0.47 5.54 -8.73
C GLU A 310 1.19 6.25 -7.58
N LYS A 311 1.61 7.50 -7.80
CA LYS A 311 2.30 8.34 -6.81
C LYS A 311 1.64 9.72 -6.63
N ARG A 312 0.68 10.09 -7.49
CA ARG A 312 0.04 11.42 -7.48
C ARG A 312 -1.02 11.51 -6.40
N GLU A 313 -0.90 12.51 -5.52
CA GLU A 313 -1.73 12.68 -4.31
C GLU A 313 -3.24 12.56 -4.59
N PHE A 314 -3.73 13.25 -5.63
CA PHE A 314 -5.16 13.21 -5.98
C PHE A 314 -5.67 11.78 -6.22
N PHE A 315 -4.90 10.91 -6.85
CA PHE A 315 -5.32 9.54 -7.17
C PHE A 315 -5.04 8.54 -6.03
N LEU A 316 -4.18 8.90 -5.10
CA LEU A 316 -3.85 8.06 -3.95
C LEU A 316 -4.92 8.11 -2.85
N GLU A 317 -5.70 9.18 -2.77
CA GLU A 317 -6.79 9.28 -1.81
C GLU A 317 -7.99 8.42 -2.21
N SER A 318 -8.50 7.61 -1.27
CA SER A 318 -9.68 6.75 -1.43
C SER A 318 -9.63 5.79 -2.64
N PRO A 319 -8.49 5.18 -2.98
CA PRO A 319 -8.35 4.32 -4.16
C PRO A 319 -9.27 3.09 -4.07
N ALA A 320 -9.63 2.66 -2.87
CA ALA A 320 -10.54 1.54 -2.62
C ALA A 320 -11.92 1.72 -3.26
N ALA A 321 -12.37 2.95 -3.49
CA ALA A 321 -13.65 3.24 -4.13
C ALA A 321 -13.71 2.74 -5.59
N PHE A 322 -12.59 2.74 -6.31
CA PHE A 322 -12.49 2.33 -7.71
C PHE A 322 -11.92 0.93 -7.91
N GLN A 323 -11.54 0.28 -6.83
CA GLN A 323 -10.82 -0.97 -6.86
C GLN A 323 -11.74 -2.16 -7.10
N ILE A 324 -11.42 -2.96 -8.12
CA ILE A 324 -12.14 -4.16 -8.53
C ILE A 324 -11.21 -5.35 -8.38
N GLY A 325 -11.75 -6.46 -7.93
CA GLY A 325 -10.98 -7.65 -7.64
C GLY A 325 -10.29 -7.63 -6.29
N LEU A 326 -9.83 -8.80 -5.85
CA LEU A 326 -9.01 -8.93 -4.65
C LEU A 326 -7.66 -8.27 -4.91
N LEU A 327 -7.34 -7.31 -4.06
CA LEU A 327 -5.98 -6.75 -4.03
C LEU A 327 -5.09 -7.71 -3.29
N GLU A 328 -4.02 -8.03 -3.92
CA GLU A 328 -3.04 -8.93 -3.33
C GLU A 328 -1.63 -8.43 -3.53
N ASP A 329 -0.70 -9.10 -2.84
CA ASP A 329 0.71 -8.79 -2.84
C ASP A 329 1.22 -8.35 -4.21
N SER A 330 2.03 -7.32 -4.21
CA SER A 330 2.64 -6.70 -5.39
C SER A 330 3.35 -7.68 -6.34
N ASN A 331 3.53 -8.92 -5.91
CA ASN A 331 4.30 -9.96 -6.59
C ASN A 331 3.46 -11.03 -7.32
N GLU A 332 2.11 -10.94 -7.33
CA GLU A 332 1.31 -11.93 -8.07
C GLU A 332 1.22 -11.61 -9.55
N THR A 333 1.71 -12.54 -10.39
CA THR A 333 1.72 -12.41 -11.85
C THR A 333 0.31 -12.25 -12.41
N ALA A 334 -0.66 -13.01 -11.91
CA ALA A 334 -2.05 -12.94 -12.36
C ALA A 334 -2.70 -11.55 -12.10
N ARG A 335 -2.32 -10.84 -11.04
CA ARG A 335 -2.75 -9.47 -10.81
C ARG A 335 -2.18 -8.52 -11.85
N ARG A 336 -0.94 -8.74 -12.27
CA ARG A 336 -0.27 -7.91 -13.28
C ARG A 336 -0.81 -8.14 -14.68
N GLU A 337 -1.53 -9.24 -14.94
CA GLU A 337 -2.14 -9.46 -16.24
C GLU A 337 -3.32 -8.52 -16.51
N LEU A 338 -4.13 -8.24 -15.47
CA LEU A 338 -5.35 -7.46 -15.62
C LEU A 338 -5.66 -6.63 -14.37
N LEU A 339 -5.57 -5.30 -14.49
CA LEU A 339 -6.09 -4.35 -13.50
C LEU A 339 -7.23 -3.55 -14.13
N PRO A 340 -8.47 -3.69 -13.64
CA PRO A 340 -9.62 -2.97 -14.22
C PRO A 340 -9.54 -1.45 -14.08
N PHE A 341 -8.87 -0.92 -13.07
CA PHE A 341 -8.63 0.50 -12.91
C PHE A 341 -7.17 0.77 -12.57
N PHE A 342 -6.56 1.66 -13.35
CA PHE A 342 -5.17 2.08 -13.19
C PHE A 342 -5.02 3.59 -13.49
N SER A 343 -5.16 4.41 -12.48
CA SER A 343 -5.17 5.88 -12.58
C SER A 343 -3.92 6.46 -13.24
N ARG A 344 -2.78 5.79 -13.15
CA ARG A 344 -1.52 6.23 -13.76
C ARG A 344 -1.62 6.37 -15.30
N ARG A 345 -2.60 5.75 -15.94
CA ARG A 345 -2.89 5.96 -17.37
C ARG A 345 -3.39 7.37 -17.68
N ILE A 346 -4.04 8.04 -16.74
CA ILE A 346 -4.53 9.42 -16.90
C ILE A 346 -3.33 10.37 -16.94
N GLY A 347 -3.24 11.19 -17.97
CA GLY A 347 -2.13 12.13 -18.15
C GLY A 347 -0.83 11.47 -18.66
N LEU A 348 -0.92 10.30 -19.31
CA LEU A 348 0.20 9.68 -20.01
C LEU A 348 -0.18 9.39 -21.47
N SER A 349 0.74 9.72 -22.38
CA SER A 349 0.63 9.31 -23.77
C SER A 349 0.83 7.79 -23.94
N ALA A 350 0.54 7.25 -25.11
CA ALA A 350 0.81 5.85 -25.45
C ALA A 350 2.31 5.48 -25.33
N ARG A 351 3.20 6.47 -25.43
CA ARG A 351 4.65 6.32 -25.27
C ARG A 351 5.13 6.56 -23.83
N GLY A 352 4.19 6.76 -22.87
CA GLY A 352 4.52 7.03 -21.47
C GLY A 352 5.00 8.46 -21.18
N GLN A 353 4.86 9.39 -22.12
CA GLN A 353 5.20 10.79 -21.90
C GLN A 353 4.09 11.50 -21.10
N PRO A 354 4.42 12.40 -20.17
CA PRO A 354 3.43 13.15 -19.40
C PRO A 354 2.57 14.06 -20.31
N ILE A 355 1.26 14.07 -20.04
CA ILE A 355 0.29 15.00 -20.62
C ILE A 355 -0.32 15.77 -19.44
N PRO A 356 -0.27 17.11 -19.40
CA PRO A 356 -0.83 17.88 -18.30
C PRO A 356 -2.32 17.60 -18.07
N VAL A 357 -2.75 17.63 -16.83
CA VAL A 357 -4.15 17.46 -16.45
C VAL A 357 -4.74 18.82 -16.11
N VAL A 358 -5.74 19.23 -16.88
CA VAL A 358 -6.45 20.51 -16.67
C VAL A 358 -7.17 20.51 -15.32
N GLY A 359 -7.81 19.40 -14.97
CA GLY A 359 -8.52 19.25 -13.72
C GLY A 359 -9.49 18.08 -13.72
N GLY A 360 -10.19 17.93 -12.62
CA GLY A 360 -11.18 16.89 -12.46
C GLY A 360 -11.95 16.94 -11.17
N LEU A 361 -12.93 16.06 -11.09
CA LEU A 361 -13.81 15.89 -9.94
C LEU A 361 -13.83 14.43 -9.52
N ARG A 362 -13.90 14.18 -8.23
CA ARG A 362 -14.03 12.84 -7.67
C ARG A 362 -15.02 12.86 -6.51
N LEU A 363 -16.04 12.01 -6.56
CA LEU A 363 -16.99 11.79 -5.49
C LEU A 363 -16.78 10.38 -4.94
N THR A 364 -16.43 10.26 -3.67
CA THR A 364 -16.18 8.97 -3.03
C THR A 364 -16.81 8.89 -1.66
N GLY A 365 -17.25 7.70 -1.27
CA GLY A 365 -17.78 7.46 0.06
C GLY A 365 -18.90 6.44 0.10
N ARG A 366 -19.76 6.55 1.11
CA ARG A 366 -20.89 5.65 1.35
C ARG A 366 -22.21 6.41 1.37
N ALA A 367 -23.24 5.79 0.81
CA ALA A 367 -24.63 6.22 0.93
C ALA A 367 -25.45 4.99 1.36
N GLY A 368 -25.75 4.88 2.64
CA GLY A 368 -26.36 3.70 3.23
C GLY A 368 -25.47 2.45 3.04
N ARG A 369 -26.00 1.44 2.32
CA ARG A 369 -25.29 0.18 2.03
C ARG A 369 -24.48 0.22 0.74
N GLN A 370 -24.43 1.35 0.04
CA GLN A 370 -23.68 1.52 -1.20
C GLN A 370 -22.35 2.23 -0.93
N THR A 371 -21.26 1.72 -1.55
CA THR A 371 -19.99 2.44 -1.72
C THR A 371 -19.97 3.03 -3.12
N ILE A 372 -19.71 4.32 -3.23
CA ILE A 372 -19.75 5.08 -4.47
C ILE A 372 -18.35 5.60 -4.77
N GLY A 373 -17.90 5.41 -5.99
CA GLY A 373 -16.75 6.05 -6.58
C GLY A 373 -17.13 6.60 -7.96
N LEU A 374 -17.10 7.93 -8.11
CA LEU A 374 -17.28 8.62 -9.38
C LEU A 374 -16.08 9.54 -9.58
N MET A 375 -15.50 9.56 -10.76
CA MET A 375 -14.38 10.43 -11.09
C MET A 375 -14.47 10.85 -12.56
N THR A 376 -14.16 12.12 -12.83
CA THR A 376 -13.91 12.62 -14.18
C THR A 376 -12.64 13.46 -14.16
N MET A 377 -11.81 13.30 -15.21
CA MET A 377 -10.54 14.01 -15.38
C MET A 377 -10.40 14.47 -16.83
N ARG A 378 -9.86 15.66 -17.02
CA ARG A 378 -9.57 16.20 -18.36
C ARG A 378 -8.07 16.49 -18.49
N THR A 379 -7.45 16.05 -19.61
CA THR A 379 -6.09 16.39 -19.97
C THR A 379 -6.06 17.55 -20.96
N GLU A 380 -4.92 18.24 -21.05
CA GLU A 380 -4.70 19.31 -22.02
C GLU A 380 -4.61 18.77 -23.45
N ASP A 381 -4.87 19.66 -24.39
CA ASP A 381 -4.56 19.44 -25.79
C ASP A 381 -3.05 19.62 -25.97
N VAL A 382 -2.35 18.66 -26.59
CA VAL A 382 -0.91 18.69 -26.79
C VAL A 382 -0.62 18.51 -28.27
N GLU A 383 0.05 19.51 -28.88
CA GLU A 383 0.36 19.54 -30.32
C GLU A 383 -0.90 19.32 -31.16
N GLU A 384 -0.90 18.33 -32.06
CA GLU A 384 -2.04 18.00 -32.92
C GLU A 384 -3.02 16.98 -32.23
N ARG A 385 -2.77 16.62 -30.98
CA ARG A 385 -3.60 15.66 -30.25
C ARG A 385 -4.56 16.36 -29.28
N PRO A 386 -5.88 16.24 -29.51
CA PRO A 386 -6.87 16.72 -28.53
C PRO A 386 -6.72 16.03 -27.18
N GLY A 387 -6.96 16.75 -26.10
CA GLY A 387 -6.99 16.20 -24.78
C GLY A 387 -8.08 15.14 -24.61
N ASP A 388 -7.86 14.25 -23.68
CA ASP A 388 -8.77 13.17 -23.33
C ASP A 388 -9.62 13.52 -22.10
N THR A 389 -10.88 13.11 -22.11
CA THR A 389 -11.73 13.10 -20.90
C THR A 389 -11.85 11.67 -20.40
N PHE A 390 -11.45 11.45 -19.16
CA PHE A 390 -11.52 10.16 -18.49
C PHE A 390 -12.68 10.14 -17.51
N VAL A 391 -13.44 9.06 -17.49
CA VAL A 391 -14.55 8.83 -16.56
C VAL A 391 -14.36 7.47 -15.89
N ALA A 392 -14.42 7.45 -14.56
CA ALA A 392 -14.42 6.22 -13.79
C ALA A 392 -15.61 6.23 -12.83
N THR A 393 -16.41 5.17 -12.87
CA THR A 393 -17.58 4.99 -12.02
C THR A 393 -17.59 3.58 -11.44
N ARG A 394 -17.81 3.47 -10.13
CA ARG A 394 -18.09 2.21 -9.47
C ARG A 394 -19.13 2.42 -8.37
N VAL A 395 -20.15 1.57 -8.38
CA VAL A 395 -21.14 1.50 -7.30
C VAL A 395 -21.16 0.06 -6.79
N ALA A 396 -20.76 -0.11 -5.54
CA ALA A 396 -20.76 -1.40 -4.86
C ALA A 396 -21.86 -1.40 -3.80
N ARG A 397 -22.61 -2.50 -3.68
CA ARG A 397 -23.68 -2.69 -2.70
C ARG A 397 -23.45 -3.96 -1.88
N GLU A 398 -23.59 -3.84 -0.60
CA GLU A 398 -23.68 -4.98 0.30
C GLU A 398 -25.10 -5.55 0.28
N LEU A 399 -25.22 -6.73 -0.31
CA LEU A 399 -26.51 -7.42 -0.42
C LEU A 399 -26.85 -8.10 0.91
N THR A 400 -25.83 -8.76 1.50
CA THR A 400 -25.89 -9.38 2.83
C THR A 400 -24.60 -9.09 3.59
N SER A 401 -24.45 -9.58 4.81
CA SER A 401 -23.18 -9.51 5.56
C SER A 401 -22.02 -10.26 4.91
N THR A 402 -22.32 -11.21 4.01
CA THR A 402 -21.35 -12.10 3.36
C THR A 402 -21.28 -11.93 1.85
N VAL A 403 -22.18 -11.16 1.24
CA VAL A 403 -22.28 -10.99 -0.21
C VAL A 403 -22.28 -9.51 -0.56
N SER A 404 -21.41 -9.12 -1.48
CA SER A 404 -21.43 -7.79 -2.09
C SER A 404 -21.33 -7.90 -3.62
N ALA A 405 -22.01 -6.99 -4.30
CA ALA A 405 -21.94 -6.86 -5.75
C ALA A 405 -21.60 -5.42 -6.14
N SER A 406 -20.93 -5.23 -7.26
CA SER A 406 -20.68 -3.90 -7.82
C SER A 406 -20.86 -3.87 -9.34
N GLY A 407 -21.30 -2.72 -9.85
CA GLY A 407 -21.22 -2.35 -11.25
C GLY A 407 -20.20 -1.24 -11.44
N PHE A 408 -19.54 -1.21 -12.59
CA PHE A 408 -18.54 -0.20 -12.89
C PHE A 408 -18.51 0.15 -14.38
N TYR A 409 -18.05 1.39 -14.63
CA TYR A 409 -17.82 1.93 -15.97
C TYR A 409 -16.51 2.71 -15.96
N PHE A 410 -15.68 2.50 -16.98
CA PHE A 410 -14.46 3.22 -17.25
C PHE A 410 -14.46 3.69 -18.70
N GLY A 411 -14.25 4.97 -18.91
CA GLY A 411 -14.28 5.56 -20.26
C GLY A 411 -13.15 6.54 -20.49
N ARG A 412 -12.62 6.55 -21.69
CA ARG A 412 -11.83 7.61 -22.28
C ARG A 412 -12.57 8.14 -23.51
N GLU A 413 -12.82 9.45 -23.55
CA GLU A 413 -13.44 10.16 -24.65
C GLU A 413 -12.44 11.18 -25.20
N SER A 414 -12.32 11.28 -26.53
CA SER A 414 -11.44 12.19 -27.23
C SER A 414 -12.13 12.75 -28.48
N SER A 415 -11.78 13.94 -28.91
CA SER A 415 -12.23 14.49 -30.19
C SER A 415 -11.32 14.10 -31.38
N GLY A 416 -10.28 13.30 -31.14
CA GLY A 416 -9.34 12.83 -32.15
C GLY A 416 -9.83 11.63 -32.97
N THR A 417 -8.90 11.04 -33.72
CA THR A 417 -9.15 9.89 -34.62
C THR A 417 -9.55 8.59 -33.87
N ASP A 418 -9.24 8.50 -32.57
CA ASP A 418 -9.64 7.41 -31.67
C ASP A 418 -10.60 7.96 -30.62
N PRO A 419 -11.89 8.17 -30.97
CA PRO A 419 -12.79 9.02 -30.19
C PRO A 419 -13.16 8.45 -28.83
N PHE A 420 -13.16 7.13 -28.65
CA PHE A 420 -13.50 6.55 -27.35
C PHE A 420 -12.94 5.14 -27.12
N ASN A 421 -12.70 4.85 -25.86
CA ASN A 421 -12.61 3.50 -25.33
C ASN A 421 -13.49 3.44 -24.06
N ARG A 422 -14.46 2.53 -24.03
CA ARG A 422 -15.43 2.37 -22.95
C ARG A 422 -15.43 0.93 -22.46
N VAL A 423 -15.39 0.76 -21.15
CA VAL A 423 -15.43 -0.55 -20.48
C VAL A 423 -16.53 -0.55 -19.45
N ILE A 424 -17.43 -1.52 -19.52
CA ILE A 424 -18.49 -1.74 -18.54
C ILE A 424 -18.34 -3.13 -17.94
N GLY A 425 -18.60 -3.26 -16.65
CA GLY A 425 -18.49 -4.55 -15.99
C GLY A 425 -19.20 -4.63 -14.65
N SER A 426 -19.13 -5.82 -14.08
CA SER A 426 -19.69 -6.13 -12.77
C SER A 426 -18.77 -7.05 -11.98
N GLU A 427 -18.91 -7.02 -10.67
CA GLU A 427 -18.16 -7.82 -9.71
C GLU A 427 -19.10 -8.42 -8.67
N LEU A 428 -18.84 -9.65 -8.29
CA LEU A 428 -19.48 -10.36 -7.18
C LEU A 428 -18.41 -10.83 -6.20
N ARG A 429 -18.62 -10.60 -4.90
CA ARG A 429 -17.77 -11.08 -3.82
C ARG A 429 -18.58 -11.84 -2.79
N LEU A 430 -18.06 -12.98 -2.39
CA LEU A 430 -18.64 -13.86 -1.39
C LEU A 430 -17.65 -14.05 -0.27
N ARG A 431 -18.08 -13.88 0.98
CA ARG A 431 -17.28 -14.07 2.20
C ARG A 431 -17.96 -15.05 3.15
N PRO A 432 -17.97 -16.37 2.80
CA PRO A 432 -18.65 -17.38 3.62
C PRO A 432 -18.07 -17.48 5.03
N ALA A 433 -16.80 -17.14 5.19
CA ALA A 433 -16.12 -17.12 6.47
C ALA A 433 -15.13 -15.93 6.54
N ARG A 434 -14.70 -15.54 7.75
CA ARG A 434 -13.70 -14.48 7.95
C ARG A 434 -12.36 -14.76 7.27
N THR A 435 -12.05 -16.03 7.03
CA THR A 435 -10.81 -16.49 6.40
C THR A 435 -10.97 -16.86 4.93
N LEU A 436 -12.20 -16.95 4.41
CA LEU A 436 -12.48 -17.40 3.03
C LEU A 436 -13.19 -16.30 2.26
N GLU A 437 -12.66 -15.98 1.09
CA GLU A 437 -13.24 -15.04 0.15
C GLU A 437 -13.20 -15.62 -1.26
N VAL A 438 -14.27 -15.42 -2.00
CA VAL A 438 -14.41 -15.78 -3.41
C VAL A 438 -14.85 -14.54 -4.16
N GLU A 439 -14.21 -14.28 -5.29
CA GLU A 439 -14.56 -13.16 -6.17
C GLU A 439 -14.75 -13.62 -7.61
N ALA A 440 -15.55 -12.86 -8.33
CA ALA A 440 -15.63 -12.92 -9.78
C ALA A 440 -15.94 -11.53 -10.33
N PHE A 441 -15.26 -11.12 -11.39
CA PHE A 441 -15.66 -9.98 -12.19
C PHE A 441 -15.55 -10.27 -13.68
N ALA A 442 -16.42 -9.63 -14.45
CA ALA A 442 -16.38 -9.64 -15.90
C ALA A 442 -16.61 -8.23 -16.42
N MET A 443 -15.96 -7.90 -17.53
CA MET A 443 -16.09 -6.62 -18.20
C MET A 443 -15.97 -6.74 -19.70
N HIS A 444 -16.65 -5.84 -20.41
CA HIS A 444 -16.66 -5.77 -21.87
C HIS A 444 -16.13 -4.41 -22.32
N SER A 445 -15.23 -4.43 -23.30
CA SER A 445 -14.71 -3.22 -23.92
C SER A 445 -15.40 -2.90 -25.23
N SER A 446 -15.61 -1.60 -25.47
CA SER A 446 -16.07 -1.05 -26.75
C SER A 446 -15.13 0.08 -27.17
N THR A 447 -14.61 0.01 -28.37
CA THR A 447 -13.68 0.99 -28.95
C THR A 447 -14.17 1.36 -30.33
N ALA A 448 -13.96 2.63 -30.74
CA ALA A 448 -14.37 3.08 -32.05
C ALA A 448 -13.70 2.25 -33.17
N ASN A 449 -14.49 1.85 -34.15
CA ASN A 449 -14.02 1.14 -35.33
C ASN A 449 -13.28 -0.20 -35.06
N GLN A 450 -13.44 -0.78 -33.88
CA GLN A 450 -12.85 -2.07 -33.51
C GLN A 450 -13.90 -2.99 -32.89
N ALA A 451 -13.68 -4.30 -33.03
CA ALA A 451 -14.50 -5.28 -32.32
C ALA A 451 -14.32 -5.13 -30.81
N GLY A 452 -15.40 -5.28 -30.07
CA GLY A 452 -15.35 -5.35 -28.61
C GLY A 452 -14.84 -6.71 -28.12
N GLY A 453 -14.30 -6.74 -26.91
CA GLY A 453 -13.81 -7.98 -26.29
C GLY A 453 -14.20 -8.06 -24.83
N TRP A 454 -14.13 -9.28 -24.26
CA TRP A 454 -14.38 -9.58 -22.87
C TRP A 454 -13.07 -9.77 -22.11
N ALA A 455 -13.08 -9.37 -20.84
CA ALA A 455 -12.05 -9.75 -19.90
C ALA A 455 -12.67 -9.97 -18.52
N GLY A 456 -12.03 -10.80 -17.70
CA GLY A 456 -12.53 -11.08 -16.37
C GLY A 456 -11.58 -11.93 -15.54
N ARG A 457 -11.93 -12.07 -14.26
CA ARG A 457 -11.21 -12.92 -13.31
C ARG A 457 -12.18 -13.58 -12.36
N THR A 458 -11.85 -14.81 -11.97
CA THR A 458 -12.42 -15.47 -10.79
C THR A 458 -11.30 -15.85 -9.86
N GLY A 459 -11.53 -15.79 -8.55
CA GLY A 459 -10.51 -16.11 -7.58
C GLY A 459 -11.07 -16.57 -6.24
N VAL A 460 -10.28 -17.37 -5.54
CA VAL A 460 -10.52 -17.80 -4.18
C VAL A 460 -9.30 -17.48 -3.31
N ARG A 461 -9.58 -16.99 -2.12
CA ARG A 461 -8.58 -16.61 -1.12
C ARG A 461 -8.92 -17.26 0.21
N LEU A 462 -7.96 -17.98 0.79
CA LEU A 462 -8.03 -18.55 2.14
C LEU A 462 -6.89 -17.98 2.99
N ASP A 463 -7.21 -17.25 4.05
CA ASP A 463 -6.26 -16.69 5.02
C ASP A 463 -6.39 -17.39 6.37
N GLY A 464 -6.16 -18.69 6.38
CA GLY A 464 -6.15 -19.47 7.62
C GLY A 464 -4.86 -19.30 8.42
N ALA A 465 -4.91 -19.60 9.73
CA ALA A 465 -3.75 -19.50 10.60
C ALA A 465 -2.60 -20.43 10.19
N ARG A 466 -2.91 -21.61 9.65
CA ARG A 466 -1.94 -22.63 9.22
C ARG A 466 -1.87 -22.79 7.71
N HIS A 467 -2.94 -22.52 7.01
CA HIS A 467 -3.10 -22.74 5.59
C HIS A 467 -3.51 -21.44 4.90
N ARG A 468 -2.72 -21.01 3.95
CA ARG A 468 -2.99 -19.85 3.09
C ARG A 468 -3.04 -20.32 1.66
N MET A 469 -4.06 -19.93 0.93
CA MET A 469 -4.24 -20.33 -0.46
C MET A 469 -4.77 -19.17 -1.29
N ARG A 470 -4.28 -19.06 -2.49
CA ARG A 470 -4.76 -18.20 -3.57
C ARG A 470 -4.89 -19.07 -4.81
N ALA A 471 -6.02 -19.02 -5.47
CA ALA A 471 -6.19 -19.68 -6.77
C ALA A 471 -7.22 -18.93 -7.59
N GLY A 472 -7.10 -18.98 -8.91
CA GLY A 472 -8.07 -18.33 -9.78
C GLY A 472 -7.75 -18.48 -11.25
N TYR A 473 -8.58 -17.80 -12.04
CA TYR A 473 -8.50 -17.77 -13.48
C TYR A 473 -8.69 -16.35 -13.99
N VAL A 474 -7.85 -15.93 -14.92
CA VAL A 474 -7.94 -14.66 -15.67
C VAL A 474 -8.19 -15.00 -17.12
N HIS A 475 -9.09 -14.27 -17.76
CA HIS A 475 -9.34 -14.34 -19.20
C HIS A 475 -9.30 -12.94 -19.80
N VAL A 476 -8.66 -12.79 -20.94
CA VAL A 476 -8.61 -11.53 -21.70
C VAL A 476 -8.69 -11.88 -23.19
N ASP A 477 -9.77 -11.48 -23.85
CA ASP A 477 -9.93 -11.63 -25.30
C ASP A 477 -8.84 -10.84 -26.06
N ASP A 478 -8.52 -11.27 -27.26
CA ASP A 478 -7.57 -10.56 -28.12
C ASP A 478 -8.09 -9.15 -28.51
N ALA A 479 -9.39 -9.03 -28.75
CA ALA A 479 -10.04 -7.75 -29.09
C ALA A 479 -10.24 -6.83 -27.88
N PHE A 480 -9.97 -7.29 -26.65
CA PHE A 480 -10.16 -6.47 -25.45
C PHE A 480 -9.16 -5.31 -25.39
N ARG A 481 -9.66 -4.08 -25.23
CA ARG A 481 -8.85 -2.88 -25.05
C ARG A 481 -9.35 -2.08 -23.85
N HIS A 482 -8.42 -1.58 -23.02
CA HIS A 482 -8.77 -0.81 -21.83
C HIS A 482 -7.76 0.31 -21.53
N ASP A 483 -8.15 1.55 -21.85
CA ASP A 483 -7.27 2.72 -21.75
C ASP A 483 -7.15 3.29 -20.33
N LEU A 484 -8.09 3.00 -19.41
CA LEU A 484 -8.01 3.32 -17.99
C LEU A 484 -7.57 2.15 -17.11
N GLY A 485 -7.28 1.00 -17.71
CA GLY A 485 -6.82 -0.19 -17.02
C GLY A 485 -5.36 -0.51 -17.34
N PHE A 486 -4.86 -1.55 -16.72
CA PHE A 486 -3.61 -2.17 -17.09
C PHE A 486 -3.89 -3.58 -17.61
N VAL A 487 -3.55 -3.82 -18.87
CA VAL A 487 -3.66 -5.10 -19.56
C VAL A 487 -2.27 -5.46 -20.07
N ARG A 488 -1.70 -6.52 -19.50
CA ARG A 488 -0.33 -6.94 -19.87
C ARG A 488 -0.31 -7.78 -21.14
N ARG A 489 -1.26 -8.71 -21.27
CA ARG A 489 -1.43 -9.60 -22.42
C ARG A 489 -2.89 -9.67 -22.82
N ARG A 490 -3.16 -9.87 -24.11
CA ARG A 490 -4.47 -10.14 -24.69
C ARG A 490 -4.48 -11.48 -25.38
N GLY A 491 -5.66 -12.01 -25.68
CA GLY A 491 -5.82 -13.34 -26.30
C GLY A 491 -5.35 -14.47 -25.40
N ILE A 492 -5.58 -14.36 -24.06
CA ILE A 492 -5.07 -15.32 -23.08
C ILE A 492 -6.11 -15.81 -22.09
N GLY A 493 -5.87 -17.03 -21.63
CA GLY A 493 -6.40 -17.56 -20.38
C GLY A 493 -5.27 -17.95 -19.45
N THR A 494 -5.32 -17.51 -18.17
CA THR A 494 -4.30 -17.82 -17.16
C THR A 494 -4.93 -18.46 -15.94
N LEU A 495 -4.52 -19.68 -15.62
CA LEU A 495 -4.77 -20.34 -14.33
C LEU A 495 -3.62 -20.03 -13.39
N PHE A 496 -3.91 -19.69 -12.16
CA PHE A 496 -2.90 -19.48 -11.14
C PHE A 496 -3.30 -20.11 -9.81
N SER A 497 -2.32 -20.59 -9.07
CA SER A 497 -2.50 -21.08 -7.71
C SER A 497 -1.23 -20.88 -6.89
N ARG A 498 -1.42 -20.56 -5.61
CA ARG A 498 -0.36 -20.55 -4.60
C ARG A 498 -0.93 -21.13 -3.32
N TYR A 499 -0.19 -22.02 -2.71
CA TYR A 499 -0.50 -22.58 -1.41
C TYR A 499 0.70 -22.45 -0.49
N THR A 500 0.46 -22.08 0.76
CA THR A 500 1.49 -21.98 1.79
C THR A 500 0.98 -22.58 3.10
N ARG A 501 1.75 -23.51 3.66
CA ARG A 501 1.55 -24.05 4.99
C ARG A 501 2.49 -23.34 5.98
N ALA A 502 1.92 -22.79 7.04
CA ALA A 502 2.64 -22.20 8.15
C ALA A 502 2.76 -23.21 9.28
N ILE A 503 3.98 -23.41 9.78
CA ILE A 503 4.32 -24.31 10.89
C ILE A 503 4.95 -23.44 11.98
N ARG A 504 4.34 -23.44 13.17
CA ARG A 504 4.82 -22.65 14.30
C ARG A 504 5.37 -23.55 15.36
N PRO A 505 6.58 -23.25 15.90
CA PRO A 505 7.11 -23.96 17.06
C PRO A 505 6.17 -23.85 18.26
N THR A 506 6.07 -24.93 19.01
CA THR A 506 5.37 -24.95 20.29
C THR A 506 6.39 -24.74 21.41
N GLY A 507 6.20 -23.70 22.23
CA GLY A 507 7.12 -23.32 23.30
C GLY A 507 8.14 -22.23 22.90
N PRO A 508 9.09 -21.89 23.80
CA PRO A 508 10.06 -20.81 23.57
C PRO A 508 10.92 -21.06 22.34
N SER A 509 10.87 -20.17 21.37
CA SER A 509 11.60 -20.26 20.12
C SER A 509 11.99 -18.87 19.62
N ARG A 510 13.15 -18.73 18.98
CA ARG A 510 13.54 -17.56 18.21
C ARG A 510 12.82 -17.50 16.87
N VAL A 511 12.38 -18.66 16.37
CA VAL A 511 11.63 -18.78 15.12
C VAL A 511 10.15 -18.59 15.41
N LYS A 512 9.55 -17.63 14.75
CA LYS A 512 8.12 -17.33 14.77
C LYS A 512 7.32 -18.35 13.95
N GLU A 513 7.80 -18.65 12.74
CA GLU A 513 7.08 -19.46 11.77
C GLU A 513 8.03 -20.01 10.70
N TYR A 514 7.86 -21.27 10.34
CA TYR A 514 8.35 -21.85 9.08
C TYR A 514 7.21 -21.87 8.08
N THR A 515 7.52 -21.63 6.81
CA THR A 515 6.56 -21.78 5.71
C THR A 515 7.09 -22.74 4.65
N ILE A 516 6.22 -23.60 4.16
CA ILE A 516 6.46 -24.43 2.99
C ILE A 516 5.33 -24.15 2.02
N GLY A 517 5.65 -23.85 0.78
CA GLY A 517 4.67 -23.48 -0.21
C GLY A 517 4.97 -23.99 -1.60
N GLY A 518 3.96 -23.93 -2.45
CA GLY A 518 4.08 -24.17 -3.87
C GLY A 518 3.23 -23.19 -4.64
N GLN A 519 3.65 -22.91 -5.86
CA GLN A 519 2.91 -22.09 -6.82
C GLN A 519 2.88 -22.74 -8.18
N TYR A 520 1.79 -22.50 -8.89
CA TYR A 520 1.65 -22.92 -10.28
C TYR A 520 0.86 -21.88 -11.05
N GLU A 521 1.38 -21.51 -12.22
CA GLU A 521 0.74 -20.63 -13.17
C GLU A 521 0.82 -21.26 -14.56
N ALA A 522 -0.29 -21.24 -15.29
CA ALA A 522 -0.36 -21.69 -16.66
C ALA A 522 -1.16 -20.70 -17.50
N THR A 523 -0.50 -20.09 -18.46
CA THR A 523 -1.11 -19.20 -19.46
C THR A 523 -1.12 -19.91 -20.80
N ALA A 524 -2.28 -19.92 -21.42
CA ALA A 524 -2.50 -20.40 -22.79
C ALA A 524 -3.16 -19.28 -23.61
N ASN A 525 -3.24 -19.45 -24.92
CA ASN A 525 -4.10 -18.62 -25.73
C ASN A 525 -5.58 -18.75 -25.31
N ASP A 526 -6.45 -17.89 -25.77
CA ASP A 526 -7.86 -17.82 -25.43
C ASP A 526 -8.62 -19.13 -25.66
N ARG A 527 -8.21 -19.93 -26.65
CA ARG A 527 -8.80 -21.24 -27.02
C ARG A 527 -8.23 -22.40 -26.22
N TRP A 528 -7.21 -22.20 -25.41
CA TRP A 528 -6.50 -23.24 -24.65
C TRP A 528 -5.94 -24.41 -25.50
N ASP A 529 -5.70 -24.16 -26.78
CA ASP A 529 -5.07 -25.15 -27.67
C ASP A 529 -3.55 -24.98 -27.73
N ARG A 530 -3.02 -23.85 -27.27
CA ARG A 530 -1.58 -23.56 -27.23
C ARG A 530 -1.15 -22.99 -25.89
N SER A 531 -0.22 -23.67 -25.22
CA SER A 531 0.42 -23.17 -24.01
C SER A 531 1.45 -22.10 -24.35
N LEU A 532 1.36 -20.95 -23.67
CA LEU A 532 2.28 -19.82 -23.83
C LEU A 532 3.33 -19.77 -22.71
N THR A 533 2.88 -19.86 -21.47
CA THR A 533 3.76 -19.78 -20.28
C THR A 533 3.29 -20.79 -19.24
N ARG A 534 4.21 -21.53 -18.61
CA ARG A 534 3.93 -22.30 -17.38
C ARG A 534 5.05 -22.09 -16.40
N VAL A 535 4.70 -21.79 -15.16
CA VAL A 535 5.66 -21.66 -14.06
C VAL A 535 5.20 -22.52 -12.90
N GLY A 536 6.04 -23.46 -12.50
CA GLY A 536 5.86 -24.24 -11.28
C GLY A 536 6.95 -23.87 -10.30
N GLY A 537 6.65 -23.70 -9.02
CA GLY A 537 7.66 -23.30 -8.05
C GLY A 537 7.37 -23.84 -6.65
N LEU A 538 8.47 -24.08 -5.90
CA LEU A 538 8.46 -24.42 -4.49
C LEU A 538 9.09 -23.28 -3.70
N THR A 539 8.57 -23.02 -2.50
CA THR A 539 9.06 -21.97 -1.61
C THR A 539 9.23 -22.50 -0.20
N PHE A 540 10.28 -22.07 0.45
CA PHE A 540 10.53 -22.31 1.87
C PHE A 540 10.86 -20.97 2.54
N GLY A 541 10.33 -20.74 3.77
CA GLY A 541 10.60 -19.53 4.54
C GLY A 541 10.81 -19.85 6.03
N THR A 542 11.71 -19.13 6.65
CA THR A 542 11.90 -19.08 8.11
C THR A 542 11.79 -17.64 8.56
N PHE A 543 10.81 -17.37 9.40
CA PHE A 543 10.55 -16.05 9.95
C PHE A 543 10.89 -16.03 11.43
N PHE A 544 11.68 -15.07 11.87
CA PHE A 544 12.12 -14.92 13.24
C PHE A 544 11.27 -13.89 14.00
N ASN A 545 11.24 -13.97 15.34
CA ASN A 545 10.50 -13.02 16.17
C ASN A 545 11.03 -11.59 16.05
N ASN A 546 12.33 -11.42 15.79
CA ASN A 546 12.99 -10.12 15.60
C ASN A 546 12.83 -9.53 14.19
N THR A 547 11.87 -10.00 13.41
CA THR A 547 11.61 -9.59 12.02
C THR A 547 12.61 -10.04 10.96
N ALA A 548 13.69 -10.74 11.34
CA ALA A 548 14.58 -11.36 10.35
C ALA A 548 13.88 -12.49 9.61
N GLU A 549 14.27 -12.72 8.35
CA GLU A 549 13.70 -13.79 7.55
C GLU A 549 14.74 -14.41 6.59
N VAL A 550 14.55 -15.70 6.34
CA VAL A 550 15.27 -16.45 5.28
C VAL A 550 14.21 -17.02 4.35
N ARG A 551 14.38 -16.86 3.07
CA ARG A 551 13.53 -17.43 2.03
C ARG A 551 14.38 -18.18 1.01
N ALA A 552 13.86 -19.29 0.52
CA ALA A 552 14.45 -20.03 -0.59
C ALA A 552 13.35 -20.46 -1.56
N TRP A 553 13.67 -20.54 -2.83
CA TRP A 553 12.75 -20.96 -3.88
C TRP A 553 13.47 -21.71 -4.99
N ALA A 554 12.70 -22.49 -5.72
CA ALA A 554 13.11 -23.09 -6.98
C ALA A 554 11.92 -23.08 -7.92
N ASN A 555 12.15 -22.71 -9.17
CA ASN A 555 11.12 -22.62 -10.21
C ASN A 555 11.52 -23.44 -11.42
N SER A 556 10.52 -23.96 -12.13
CA SER A 556 10.64 -24.52 -13.47
C SER A 556 9.69 -23.76 -14.38
N THR A 557 10.22 -23.22 -15.46
CA THR A 557 9.52 -22.32 -16.38
C THR A 557 9.49 -22.94 -17.79
N TYR A 558 8.33 -22.87 -18.41
CA TYR A 558 8.10 -23.13 -19.82
C TYR A 558 7.60 -21.87 -20.49
N GLU A 559 8.22 -21.48 -21.60
CA GLU A 559 7.81 -20.34 -22.42
C GLU A 559 7.75 -20.72 -23.90
N ASN A 560 6.71 -20.26 -24.58
CA ASN A 560 6.55 -20.38 -26.02
C ASN A 560 6.45 -18.99 -26.62
N LEU A 561 7.49 -18.56 -27.32
CA LEU A 561 7.62 -17.23 -27.92
C LEU A 561 7.24 -17.27 -29.39
N ASP A 562 6.32 -16.42 -29.80
CA ASP A 562 5.92 -16.25 -31.18
C ASP A 562 6.88 -15.35 -31.96
N GLU A 563 7.49 -14.40 -31.26
CA GLU A 563 8.37 -13.38 -31.83
C GLU A 563 9.63 -13.24 -30.99
N SER A 564 10.72 -12.84 -31.63
CA SER A 564 11.94 -12.47 -30.95
C SER A 564 11.70 -11.21 -30.09
N PHE A 565 12.31 -11.14 -28.90
CA PHE A 565 12.25 -9.95 -28.07
C PHE A 565 13.64 -9.54 -27.57
N PRO A 566 13.89 -8.23 -27.36
CA PRO A 566 15.16 -7.73 -26.86
C PRO A 566 15.33 -8.06 -25.37
N VAL A 567 16.54 -8.49 -24.98
CA VAL A 567 16.97 -8.66 -23.59
C VAL A 567 18.25 -7.86 -23.39
N GLY A 568 18.20 -6.88 -22.45
CA GLY A 568 19.29 -5.94 -22.31
C GLY A 568 19.50 -5.05 -23.57
N PRO A 569 20.64 -4.36 -23.64
CA PRO A 569 20.86 -3.33 -24.66
C PRO A 569 21.16 -3.88 -26.05
N VAL A 570 21.65 -5.12 -26.18
CA VAL A 570 22.24 -5.62 -27.44
C VAL A 570 21.83 -7.04 -27.81
N LEU A 571 21.12 -7.77 -26.95
CA LEU A 571 20.76 -9.15 -27.22
C LEU A 571 19.28 -9.29 -27.51
N ALA A 572 18.91 -10.35 -28.24
CA ALA A 572 17.54 -10.71 -28.50
C ALA A 572 17.38 -12.23 -28.36
N VAL A 573 16.35 -12.64 -27.66
CA VAL A 573 15.94 -14.05 -27.58
C VAL A 573 15.08 -14.37 -28.80
N PRO A 574 15.43 -15.40 -29.60
CA PRO A 574 14.67 -15.77 -30.78
C PRO A 574 13.25 -16.28 -30.43
N ALA A 575 12.37 -16.33 -31.43
CA ALA A 575 11.11 -17.07 -31.31
C ALA A 575 11.40 -18.56 -31.11
N GLY A 576 10.63 -19.25 -30.28
CA GLY A 576 10.86 -20.67 -29.97
C GLY A 576 10.22 -21.14 -28.68
N VAL A 577 10.46 -22.39 -28.35
CA VAL A 577 9.98 -23.03 -27.11
C VAL A 577 11.15 -23.24 -26.16
N TYR A 578 11.01 -22.73 -24.97
CA TYR A 578 12.06 -22.73 -23.95
C TYR A 578 11.60 -23.43 -22.68
N ARG A 579 12.51 -24.10 -22.01
CA ARG A 579 12.33 -24.66 -20.67
C ARG A 579 13.59 -24.39 -19.90
N TYR A 580 13.42 -23.83 -18.70
CA TYR A 580 14.55 -23.49 -17.86
C TYR A 580 14.17 -23.51 -16.37
N GLU A 581 15.19 -23.72 -15.55
CA GLU A 581 15.04 -23.82 -14.10
C GLU A 581 15.95 -22.80 -13.41
N ASP A 582 15.40 -22.17 -12.40
CA ASP A 582 16.11 -21.22 -11.54
C ASP A 582 15.85 -21.51 -10.05
N ALA A 583 16.80 -21.12 -9.23
CA ALA A 583 16.65 -21.20 -7.78
C ALA A 583 17.32 -19.98 -7.12
N GLY A 584 16.89 -19.68 -5.91
CA GLY A 584 17.46 -18.57 -5.16
C GLY A 584 17.24 -18.67 -3.66
N VAL A 585 17.98 -17.83 -2.97
CA VAL A 585 17.90 -17.64 -1.52
C VAL A 585 17.95 -16.15 -1.21
N ALA A 586 17.12 -15.72 -0.25
CA ALA A 586 17.12 -14.37 0.26
C ALA A 586 17.19 -14.38 1.79
N PHE A 587 17.88 -13.40 2.33
CA PHE A 587 17.96 -13.13 3.75
C PHE A 587 17.68 -11.65 4.00
N ASP A 588 16.81 -11.36 4.95
CA ASP A 588 16.59 -10.02 5.50
C ASP A 588 16.88 -10.04 7.01
N SER A 589 17.66 -9.09 7.48
CA SER A 589 18.03 -8.98 8.89
C SER A 589 16.93 -8.30 9.71
N ASN A 590 17.14 -8.16 11.02
CA ASN A 590 16.25 -7.43 11.91
C ASN A 590 16.11 -5.95 11.48
N LYS A 591 14.93 -5.57 10.99
CA LYS A 591 14.62 -4.20 10.53
C LYS A 591 14.63 -3.15 11.64
N SER A 592 14.59 -3.57 12.91
CA SER A 592 14.68 -2.69 14.09
C SER A 592 16.13 -2.38 14.50
N ALA A 593 17.12 -3.09 13.97
CA ALA A 593 18.52 -2.85 14.29
C ALA A 593 19.04 -1.54 13.66
N ALA A 594 20.05 -0.94 14.28
CA ALA A 594 20.70 0.26 13.74
C ALA A 594 21.37 0.00 12.38
N LEU A 595 21.97 -1.19 12.23
CA LEU A 595 22.42 -1.72 10.94
C LEU A 595 21.47 -2.85 10.56
N SER A 596 20.76 -2.69 9.47
CA SER A 596 19.87 -3.70 8.87
C SER A 596 20.12 -3.80 7.39
N GLY A 597 19.71 -4.90 6.79
CA GLY A 597 19.85 -5.12 5.37
C GLY A 597 19.56 -6.56 5.01
N GLY A 598 19.72 -6.86 3.75
CA GLY A 598 19.50 -8.19 3.23
C GLY A 598 20.27 -8.43 1.95
N PHE A 599 20.22 -9.66 1.52
CA PHE A 599 20.72 -10.05 0.21
C PHE A 599 19.78 -11.07 -0.44
N GLU A 600 19.79 -11.09 -1.74
CA GLU A 600 19.12 -12.08 -2.56
C GLU A 600 20.11 -12.57 -3.62
N LEU A 601 20.29 -13.88 -3.69
CA LEU A 601 21.11 -14.54 -4.69
C LEU A 601 20.22 -15.51 -5.44
N SER A 602 20.20 -15.40 -6.75
CA SER A 602 19.50 -16.34 -7.63
C SER A 602 20.31 -16.67 -8.85
N GLY A 603 20.05 -17.83 -9.42
CA GLY A 603 20.71 -18.24 -10.64
C GLY A 603 20.11 -19.52 -11.18
N GLY A 604 20.39 -19.77 -12.45
CA GLY A 604 19.90 -20.92 -13.16
C GLY A 604 19.99 -20.78 -14.66
N GLU A 605 19.25 -21.59 -15.34
CA GLU A 605 19.04 -21.47 -16.77
C GLU A 605 18.19 -20.24 -17.08
N PHE A 606 18.38 -19.60 -18.21
CA PHE A 606 17.66 -18.43 -18.66
C PHE A 606 17.56 -18.43 -20.17
N TRP A 607 16.38 -18.69 -20.71
CA TRP A 607 16.12 -18.85 -22.13
C TRP A 607 17.05 -19.87 -22.78
N THR A 608 18.03 -19.39 -23.55
CA THR A 608 19.03 -20.20 -24.29
C THR A 608 20.32 -20.43 -23.50
N GLY A 609 20.49 -19.73 -22.35
CA GLY A 609 21.74 -19.74 -21.60
C GLY A 609 21.53 -19.71 -20.09
N ARG A 610 22.21 -18.79 -19.41
CA ARG A 610 22.22 -18.71 -17.94
C ARG A 610 22.12 -17.28 -17.45
N GLN A 611 21.53 -17.13 -16.27
CA GLN A 611 21.49 -15.88 -15.52
C GLN A 611 21.97 -16.11 -14.10
N ARG A 612 22.66 -15.11 -13.55
CA ARG A 612 23.00 -15.02 -12.12
C ARG A 612 22.66 -13.61 -11.65
N THR A 613 21.91 -13.50 -10.59
CA THR A 613 21.53 -12.21 -10.00
C THR A 613 21.94 -12.17 -8.54
N ALA A 614 22.56 -11.08 -8.14
CA ALA A 614 22.87 -10.75 -6.77
C ALA A 614 22.29 -9.38 -6.44
N THR A 615 21.45 -9.31 -5.43
CA THR A 615 20.94 -8.04 -4.89
C THR A 615 21.34 -7.95 -3.44
N ALA A 616 21.84 -6.78 -3.01
CA ALA A 616 22.13 -6.48 -1.62
C ALA A 616 21.52 -5.13 -1.27
N ASN A 617 20.94 -5.04 -0.09
CA ASN A 617 20.46 -3.80 0.48
C ASN A 617 21.01 -3.63 1.90
N MET A 618 21.34 -2.40 2.28
CA MET A 618 21.83 -2.05 3.60
C MET A 618 21.20 -0.74 4.04
N ARG A 619 20.79 -0.67 5.29
CA ARG A 619 20.35 0.56 5.95
C ARG A 619 21.13 0.75 7.24
N LEU A 620 21.80 1.86 7.38
CA LEU A 620 22.49 2.29 8.58
C LEU A 620 21.75 3.49 9.18
N ARG A 621 21.24 3.32 10.38
CA ARG A 621 20.62 4.36 11.17
C ARG A 621 21.66 4.91 12.16
N PHE A 622 22.10 6.14 11.94
CA PHE A 622 23.01 6.84 12.83
C PHE A 622 22.28 7.36 14.08
N SER A 623 21.05 7.80 13.90
CA SER A 623 20.15 8.28 14.95
C SER A 623 18.70 8.19 14.49
N ALA A 624 17.75 8.61 15.30
CA ALA A 624 16.35 8.78 14.87
C ALA A 624 16.21 9.83 13.74
N ASN A 625 17.20 10.75 13.64
CA ASN A 625 17.19 11.84 12.68
C ASN A 625 17.85 11.51 11.35
N VAL A 626 18.85 10.61 11.34
CA VAL A 626 19.70 10.36 10.16
C VAL A 626 19.83 8.88 9.89
N ALA A 627 19.46 8.49 8.67
CA ALA A 627 19.67 7.16 8.14
C ALA A 627 20.23 7.22 6.72
N ALA A 628 21.13 6.30 6.38
CA ALA A 628 21.61 6.09 5.03
C ALA A 628 21.25 4.67 4.57
N SER A 629 20.92 4.52 3.28
CA SER A 629 20.64 3.24 2.67
C SER A 629 21.41 3.08 1.37
N ALA A 630 21.86 1.86 1.11
CA ALA A 630 22.51 1.48 -0.14
C ALA A 630 21.83 0.25 -0.73
N THR A 631 21.66 0.23 -2.04
CA THR A 631 21.16 -0.92 -2.79
C THR A 631 22.11 -1.20 -3.94
N LEU A 632 22.47 -2.46 -4.13
CA LEU A 632 23.24 -2.96 -5.23
C LEU A 632 22.46 -4.12 -5.87
N ALA A 633 22.22 -4.06 -7.16
CA ALA A 633 21.72 -5.20 -7.93
C ALA A 633 22.62 -5.41 -9.13
N ARG A 634 23.08 -6.63 -9.31
CA ARG A 634 23.90 -7.07 -10.45
C ARG A 634 23.28 -8.31 -11.05
N SER A 635 23.01 -8.27 -12.34
CA SER A 635 22.56 -9.41 -13.13
C SER A 635 23.56 -9.68 -14.26
N VAL A 636 24.12 -10.88 -14.27
CA VAL A 636 24.98 -11.36 -15.35
C VAL A 636 24.19 -12.34 -16.20
N VAL A 637 24.07 -12.05 -17.46
CA VAL A 637 23.34 -12.85 -18.45
C VAL A 637 24.31 -13.34 -19.50
N ASP A 638 24.39 -14.66 -19.65
CA ASP A 638 25.22 -15.36 -20.62
C ASP A 638 24.34 -16.19 -21.53
N LEU A 639 24.13 -15.77 -22.78
CA LEU A 639 23.39 -16.47 -23.81
C LEU A 639 24.33 -16.86 -24.95
N PRO A 640 24.00 -17.84 -25.80
CA PRO A 640 24.75 -18.13 -27.02
C PRO A 640 24.90 -16.93 -27.96
N GLU A 641 23.93 -16.03 -27.94
CA GLU A 641 23.87 -14.79 -28.72
C GLU A 641 24.80 -13.69 -28.18
N GLY A 642 25.33 -13.87 -26.98
CA GLY A 642 26.26 -12.96 -26.31
C GLY A 642 26.00 -12.83 -24.82
N SER A 643 26.79 -11.97 -24.16
CA SER A 643 26.66 -11.74 -22.72
C SER A 643 26.59 -10.25 -22.39
N PHE A 644 25.95 -9.92 -21.28
CA PHE A 644 25.95 -8.57 -20.70
C PHE A 644 25.80 -8.62 -19.18
N THR A 645 26.17 -7.50 -18.57
CA THR A 645 25.96 -7.28 -17.13
C THR A 645 25.10 -6.03 -16.95
N ALA A 646 24.03 -6.16 -16.18
CA ALA A 646 23.19 -5.06 -15.78
C ALA A 646 23.45 -4.74 -14.29
N ASP A 647 23.96 -3.56 -14.02
CA ASP A 647 24.23 -3.05 -12.68
C ASP A 647 23.25 -1.93 -12.31
N LEU A 648 22.72 -1.96 -11.10
CA LEU A 648 21.90 -0.90 -10.53
C LEU A 648 22.40 -0.60 -9.12
N ILE A 649 22.93 0.61 -8.91
CA ILE A 649 23.48 1.06 -7.64
C ILE A 649 22.63 2.24 -7.16
N GLY A 650 22.03 2.14 -5.98
CA GLY A 650 21.25 3.19 -5.35
C GLY A 650 21.83 3.60 -4.00
N LEU A 651 21.89 4.90 -3.74
CA LEU A 651 22.25 5.48 -2.45
C LEU A 651 21.15 6.43 -2.01
N ARG A 652 20.72 6.34 -0.76
CA ARG A 652 19.71 7.23 -0.19
C ARG A 652 20.19 7.76 1.16
N LEU A 653 19.96 9.04 1.39
CA LEU A 653 20.16 9.70 2.67
C LEU A 653 18.84 10.32 3.11
N ASP A 654 18.35 9.92 4.27
CA ASP A 654 17.18 10.48 4.94
C ASP A 654 17.66 11.25 6.16
N TRP A 655 17.42 12.57 6.18
CA TRP A 655 17.77 13.44 7.28
C TRP A 655 16.55 14.22 7.75
N SER A 656 16.02 13.84 8.91
CA SER A 656 14.91 14.53 9.57
C SER A 656 15.42 15.45 10.66
N PHE A 657 15.43 16.75 10.43
CA PHE A 657 15.80 17.75 11.45
C PHE A 657 14.77 17.79 12.57
N SER A 658 13.50 17.53 12.21
CA SER A 658 12.36 17.42 13.12
C SER A 658 11.25 16.62 12.42
N PRO A 659 10.14 16.25 13.10
CA PRO A 659 8.98 15.67 12.44
C PRO A 659 8.32 16.54 11.35
N ARG A 660 8.71 17.83 11.26
CA ARG A 660 8.19 18.82 10.30
C ARG A 660 9.20 19.26 9.24
N MET A 661 10.47 18.88 9.36
CA MET A 661 11.54 19.37 8.49
C MET A 661 12.51 18.26 8.15
N PHE A 662 12.61 17.90 6.87
CA PHE A 662 13.45 16.81 6.42
C PHE A 662 14.04 17.01 5.02
N LEU A 663 15.19 16.40 4.80
CA LEU A 663 15.92 16.31 3.56
C LEU A 663 16.01 14.84 3.15
N ASN A 664 15.54 14.53 1.95
CA ASN A 664 15.73 13.22 1.34
C ASN A 664 16.62 13.38 0.12
N SER A 665 17.63 12.56 0.00
CA SER A 665 18.52 12.51 -1.15
C SER A 665 18.57 11.09 -1.70
N PHE A 666 18.47 10.96 -2.99
CA PHE A 666 18.56 9.70 -3.71
C PHE A 666 19.45 9.87 -4.92
N VAL A 667 20.43 8.97 -5.08
CA VAL A 667 21.30 8.90 -6.25
C VAL A 667 21.30 7.46 -6.74
N GLN A 668 21.07 7.27 -8.04
CA GLN A 668 21.04 5.95 -8.66
C GLN A 668 21.90 5.95 -9.94
N TYR A 669 22.66 4.88 -10.11
CA TYR A 669 23.39 4.59 -11.34
C TYR A 669 22.83 3.32 -11.97
N ASN A 670 22.51 3.38 -13.23
CA ASN A 670 22.11 2.26 -14.06
C ASN A 670 23.22 1.99 -15.09
N GLY A 671 23.96 0.90 -14.90
CA GLY A 671 25.08 0.53 -15.75
C GLY A 671 24.67 0.02 -17.14
N GLU A 672 23.43 -0.48 -17.30
CA GLU A 672 22.90 -0.89 -18.61
C GLU A 672 22.67 0.31 -19.54
N LEU A 673 22.16 1.42 -18.98
CA LEU A 673 21.85 2.65 -19.72
C LEU A 673 22.94 3.71 -19.57
N ASP A 674 24.00 3.43 -18.81
CA ASP A 674 25.03 4.41 -18.39
C ASP A 674 24.40 5.73 -17.90
N THR A 675 23.39 5.61 -17.03
CA THR A 675 22.58 6.74 -16.62
C THR A 675 22.65 6.95 -15.12
N TRP A 676 22.96 8.18 -14.73
CA TRP A 676 22.83 8.67 -13.35
C TRP A 676 21.54 9.42 -13.16
N LEU A 677 20.83 9.10 -12.09
CA LEU A 677 19.65 9.81 -11.62
C LEU A 677 19.93 10.35 -10.22
N SER A 678 19.69 11.62 -9.98
CA SER A 678 19.80 12.24 -8.67
C SER A 678 18.53 13.00 -8.35
N ASN A 679 17.99 12.82 -7.14
CA ASN A 679 16.86 13.56 -6.61
C ASN A 679 17.20 14.00 -5.18
N VAL A 680 17.14 15.30 -4.92
CA VAL A 680 17.32 15.88 -3.59
C VAL A 680 16.08 16.69 -3.28
N ARG A 681 15.38 16.33 -2.20
CA ARG A 681 14.14 16.97 -1.80
C ARG A 681 14.22 17.46 -0.35
N TYR A 682 14.10 18.76 -0.18
CA TYR A 682 13.86 19.37 1.12
C TYR A 682 12.37 19.64 1.30
N ASN A 683 11.81 19.28 2.46
CA ASN A 683 10.43 19.56 2.82
C ASN A 683 10.35 20.21 4.18
N LEU A 684 9.55 21.28 4.29
CA LEU A 684 9.17 21.95 5.51
C LEU A 684 7.65 21.99 5.66
N ILE A 685 7.10 21.27 6.61
CA ILE A 685 5.70 21.32 7.01
C ILE A 685 5.50 22.53 7.94
N HIS A 686 5.11 23.67 7.40
CA HIS A 686 4.96 24.89 8.19
C HIS A 686 3.65 24.92 9.00
N ARG A 687 2.61 24.20 8.53
CA ARG A 687 1.34 23.90 9.20
C ARG A 687 0.88 22.49 8.81
N PRO A 688 -0.04 21.84 9.56
CA PRO A 688 -0.56 20.55 9.14
C PRO A 688 -1.06 20.60 7.68
N LEU A 689 -0.58 19.67 6.85
CA LEU A 689 -0.89 19.54 5.42
C LEU A 689 -0.55 20.78 4.56
N SER A 690 0.38 21.63 5.04
CA SER A 690 0.85 22.83 4.34
C SER A 690 2.38 22.80 4.28
N ASP A 691 2.93 22.77 3.08
CA ASP A 691 4.31 22.37 2.84
C ASP A 691 5.04 23.39 1.96
N ILE A 692 6.34 23.49 2.19
CA ILE A 692 7.31 24.11 1.29
C ILE A 692 8.24 22.99 0.80
N TYR A 693 8.33 22.79 -0.51
CA TYR A 693 9.25 21.84 -1.14
C TYR A 693 10.28 22.58 -1.97
N VAL A 694 11.53 22.14 -1.84
CA VAL A 694 12.59 22.45 -2.81
C VAL A 694 13.11 21.13 -3.35
N VAL A 695 13.00 20.94 -4.65
CA VAL A 695 13.37 19.67 -5.30
C VAL A 695 14.41 19.95 -6.39
N TRP A 696 15.52 19.23 -6.29
CA TRP A 696 16.55 19.16 -7.30
C TRP A 696 16.51 17.80 -7.97
N ASN A 697 16.40 17.79 -9.30
CA ASN A 697 16.47 16.58 -10.12
C ASN A 697 17.62 16.71 -11.12
N GLU A 698 18.42 15.68 -11.26
CA GLU A 698 19.40 15.57 -12.33
C GLU A 698 19.33 14.17 -12.97
N THR A 699 19.23 14.13 -14.28
CA THR A 699 19.43 12.93 -15.08
C THR A 699 20.59 13.17 -16.02
N ARG A 700 21.60 12.29 -15.94
CA ARG A 700 22.78 12.35 -16.76
C ARG A 700 23.00 11.03 -17.46
N SER A 701 23.00 11.03 -18.79
CA SER A 701 23.36 9.93 -19.65
C SER A 701 24.45 10.35 -20.65
N PRO A 702 25.04 9.46 -21.44
CA PRO A 702 26.03 9.81 -22.46
C PRO A 702 25.55 10.85 -23.47
N THR A 703 24.25 10.89 -23.73
CA THR A 703 23.64 11.74 -24.76
C THR A 703 22.87 12.94 -24.20
N LEU A 704 22.50 12.93 -22.92
CA LEU A 704 21.64 13.94 -22.32
C LEU A 704 22.03 14.23 -20.88
N THR A 705 22.15 15.53 -20.55
CA THR A 705 22.15 15.98 -19.16
C THR A 705 20.97 16.93 -18.98
N ARG A 706 20.05 16.57 -18.07
CA ARG A 706 18.90 17.40 -17.70
C ARG A 706 18.96 17.71 -16.21
N ARG A 707 18.76 18.98 -15.83
CA ARG A 707 18.74 19.45 -14.46
C ARG A 707 17.50 20.29 -14.23
N ALA A 708 16.76 19.98 -13.19
CA ALA A 708 15.59 20.75 -12.81
C ALA A 708 15.68 21.16 -11.33
N LEU A 709 15.40 22.41 -11.05
CA LEU A 709 15.16 22.93 -9.71
C LEU A 709 13.72 23.40 -9.63
N LEU A 710 12.98 22.89 -8.66
CA LEU A 710 11.59 23.22 -8.43
C LEU A 710 11.40 23.73 -7.00
N LEU A 711 10.65 24.81 -6.84
CA LEU A 711 10.11 25.31 -5.59
C LEU A 711 8.60 25.16 -5.61
N LYS A 712 8.02 24.61 -4.54
CA LYS A 712 6.58 24.51 -4.37
C LYS A 712 6.17 25.00 -3.00
N TYR A 713 5.07 25.73 -2.96
CA TYR A 713 4.39 26.15 -1.73
C TYR A 713 2.95 25.69 -1.75
N THR A 714 2.49 25.05 -0.69
CA THR A 714 1.10 24.67 -0.48
C THR A 714 0.56 25.26 0.81
N HIS A 715 -0.72 25.58 0.84
CA HIS A 715 -1.38 26.08 2.05
C HIS A 715 -2.77 25.47 2.19
N LEU A 716 -3.03 24.79 3.32
CA LEU A 716 -4.33 24.24 3.63
C LEU A 716 -5.17 25.26 4.43
N LEU A 717 -6.34 25.55 3.91
CA LEU A 717 -7.42 26.27 4.61
C LEU A 717 -8.51 25.23 4.94
N ALA A 718 -8.83 25.04 6.22
CA ALA A 718 -9.86 24.10 6.68
C ALA A 718 -10.95 24.86 7.42
N PHE A 719 -12.22 24.67 7.02
CA PHE A 719 -13.39 25.39 7.51
C PHE A 719 -14.37 24.48 8.24
#